data_81b0fa1b57a53597e1766c6d28618364
#
_entry.id   81b0fa1b57a53597e1766c6d28618364
#
_cell.length_a   1.000
_cell.length_b   1.000
_cell.length_c   1.000
_cell.angle_alpha   90.00
_cell.angle_beta   90.00
_cell.angle_gamma   90.00
#
_symmetry.space_group_name_H-M   'P 1'
#
loop_
_entity.id
_entity.type
_entity.pdbx_description
1 polymer ?
#
loop_
_entity_poly.entity_id
_entity_poly.type
_entity_poly.pdbx_seq_one_letter_code
_entity_poly.pdbx_strand_id
1 'polypeptide(L)'
;MITHYLKVAFRNLVKYKTQTLISIIGLSVGFTCFALSVLWIRYEMTYDNFHEGADRIYLAGDKFDLQGDGFSYYSSSLLADYIMKNCPEVEKACHIIQKNIIPIEYEKNVYQTQQLRVDSNFVSIFNIIVLEGSNRMRLENNQIAITDKIAKQIFGTESPIGKQLIFPNTNNTKMTIVAVVKSWEGHSLYPFDILLPYEDQDPHWGSQRSHTLFRIYPNSDINALEKRLAKYEVQQDSYKQLMSTPIALLSTLRSTHPREDVNVKLNHIRLFAWIGALVIICGLCNYLTMLVTRIRMRKRELALRKVNGASNGSLLSLLLWELVLLLIVSSGLGLMIIELILPGFRSLSQIAEDTSFYYSETLMYILLLILITISLAAILIRYVSKQSLLDSIKHKSNLHLSGWFYKGSVSFQLFVSIGLVFCTMVMMKQLDYLLNSKELGLNRHNIGVIASGYGFEGVPFKEILEQMPDVIECLYGFYTPIPKMSFYSYEVREWEGQADKEQRIKLEKETINQDYANFFQVEVLEGNMLDEKDGKEAVLINEAAAKAFGWDHPIGKKIHLNEKCIVKGVIKNIYYNAPIHPVTPAIFFLPDNKQKSESRGHLIFKFKEGTWKNVSQKLREEAYKVNPNAELRLINMEEKYDEYMKSENSLSMLLSIVSFICIAIAVFGIFSLVTLSCEQRRKEIAIRKVNGASIGTILNLFFKEYLLRSEEHTSEL
;
A
#
# COMPACT_ATOMS: atom_id res chain seq x y z
N MET A 1 36.46 14.53 -33.72
CA MET A 1 35.62 15.59 -33.12
C MET A 1 35.01 15.16 -31.80
N ILE A 2 34.34 14.02 -31.67
CA ILE A 2 33.69 13.54 -30.45
C ILE A 2 34.67 13.44 -29.26
N THR A 3 35.84 12.84 -29.45
CA THR A 3 36.89 12.74 -28.43
C THR A 3 37.37 14.10 -27.91
N HIS A 4 37.42 15.12 -28.76
CA HIS A 4 37.74 16.49 -28.34
C HIS A 4 36.64 17.09 -27.46
N TYR A 5 35.35 16.91 -27.84
CA TYR A 5 34.22 17.39 -27.03
C TYR A 5 34.15 16.68 -25.66
N LEU A 6 34.38 15.39 -25.63
CA LEU A 6 34.43 14.61 -24.36
C LEU A 6 35.58 15.11 -23.46
N LYS A 7 36.79 15.32 -23.99
CA LYS A 7 37.94 15.82 -23.21
C LYS A 7 37.66 17.20 -22.62
N VAL A 8 37.08 18.10 -23.43
CA VAL A 8 36.71 19.43 -22.97
C VAL A 8 35.59 19.39 -21.94
N ALA A 9 34.56 18.56 -22.17
CA ALA A 9 33.46 18.35 -21.24
C ALA A 9 33.95 17.83 -19.88
N PHE A 10 34.78 16.80 -19.86
CA PHE A 10 35.36 16.25 -18.63
C PHE A 10 36.18 17.33 -17.88
N ARG A 11 37.07 18.07 -18.56
CA ARG A 11 37.83 19.12 -17.91
C ARG A 11 36.95 20.22 -17.31
N ASN A 12 35.83 20.54 -17.93
CA ASN A 12 34.90 21.52 -17.42
C ASN A 12 34.15 21.01 -16.19
N LEU A 13 33.71 19.74 -16.18
CA LEU A 13 33.09 19.13 -15.01
C LEU A 13 34.02 19.12 -13.80
N VAL A 14 35.30 18.81 -14.02
CA VAL A 14 36.31 18.83 -12.94
C VAL A 14 36.63 20.25 -12.49
N LYS A 15 36.67 21.25 -13.42
CA LYS A 15 36.89 22.66 -13.07
C LYS A 15 35.80 23.23 -12.16
N TYR A 16 34.53 22.85 -12.37
CA TYR A 16 33.38 23.29 -11.58
C TYR A 16 32.88 22.16 -10.66
N LYS A 17 33.81 21.51 -9.94
CA LYS A 17 33.59 20.29 -9.16
C LYS A 17 32.39 20.36 -8.20
N THR A 18 32.24 21.46 -7.44
CA THR A 18 31.14 21.63 -6.48
C THR A 18 29.77 21.61 -7.17
N GLN A 19 29.59 22.40 -8.23
CA GLN A 19 28.35 22.46 -8.99
C GLN A 19 28.05 21.12 -9.70
N THR A 20 29.09 20.46 -10.20
CA THR A 20 28.99 19.15 -10.84
C THR A 20 28.54 18.10 -9.86
N LEU A 21 29.15 18.05 -8.66
CA LEU A 21 28.79 17.11 -7.60
C LEU A 21 27.31 17.28 -7.17
N ILE A 22 26.92 18.53 -6.93
CA ILE A 22 25.53 18.89 -6.57
C ILE A 22 24.53 18.42 -7.65
N SER A 23 24.86 18.68 -8.93
CA SER A 23 24.00 18.23 -10.04
C SER A 23 23.91 16.72 -10.13
N ILE A 24 25.04 16.01 -9.95
CA ILE A 24 25.08 14.54 -9.96
C ILE A 24 24.20 13.99 -8.85
N ILE A 25 24.38 14.44 -7.61
CA ILE A 25 23.59 13.95 -6.46
C ILE A 25 22.10 14.24 -6.68
N GLY A 26 21.73 15.49 -7.04
CA GLY A 26 20.33 15.86 -7.22
C GLY A 26 19.63 15.06 -8.32
N LEU A 27 20.30 14.85 -9.46
CA LEU A 27 19.75 14.04 -10.55
C LEU A 27 19.71 12.54 -10.21
N SER A 28 20.75 12.00 -9.56
CA SER A 28 20.78 10.59 -9.16
C SER A 28 19.63 10.24 -8.24
N VAL A 29 19.39 11.06 -7.23
CA VAL A 29 18.27 10.87 -6.30
C VAL A 29 16.94 11.06 -7.01
N GLY A 30 16.80 12.09 -7.86
CA GLY A 30 15.60 12.31 -8.63
C GLY A 30 15.27 11.12 -9.54
N PHE A 31 16.25 10.57 -10.24
CA PHE A 31 16.09 9.38 -11.09
C PHE A 31 15.68 8.16 -10.28
N THR A 32 16.31 7.92 -9.13
CA THR A 32 15.97 6.80 -8.23
C THR A 32 14.54 6.91 -7.73
N CYS A 33 14.16 8.05 -7.15
CA CYS A 33 12.81 8.24 -6.62
C CYS A 33 11.74 8.06 -7.70
N PHE A 34 11.93 8.69 -8.86
CA PHE A 34 10.98 8.59 -9.96
C PHE A 34 10.87 7.17 -10.51
N ALA A 35 12.02 6.51 -10.77
CA ALA A 35 12.03 5.17 -11.34
C ALA A 35 11.33 4.15 -10.42
N LEU A 36 11.61 4.18 -9.12
CA LEU A 36 10.94 3.30 -8.15
C LEU A 36 9.44 3.62 -8.00
N SER A 37 9.07 4.90 -8.05
CA SER A 37 7.65 5.30 -7.99
C SER A 37 6.86 4.76 -9.18
N VAL A 38 7.38 4.95 -10.41
CA VAL A 38 6.71 4.50 -11.63
C VAL A 38 6.68 2.98 -11.70
N LEU A 39 7.76 2.30 -11.27
CA LEU A 39 7.81 0.85 -11.17
C LEU A 39 6.69 0.33 -10.26
N TRP A 40 6.54 0.90 -9.07
CA TRP A 40 5.50 0.48 -8.12
C TRP A 40 4.09 0.68 -8.68
N ILE A 41 3.81 1.88 -9.25
CA ILE A 41 2.52 2.16 -9.88
C ILE A 41 2.24 1.13 -10.98
N ARG A 42 3.21 0.92 -11.88
CA ARG A 42 3.05 -0.04 -12.98
C ARG A 42 2.78 -1.45 -12.46
N TYR A 43 3.54 -1.90 -11.47
CA TYR A 43 3.35 -3.21 -10.86
C TYR A 43 1.93 -3.36 -10.30
N GLU A 44 1.44 -2.40 -9.53
CA GLU A 44 0.08 -2.44 -8.97
C GLU A 44 -1.01 -2.34 -10.05
N MET A 45 -0.75 -1.67 -11.16
CA MET A 45 -1.71 -1.52 -12.27
C MET A 45 -1.70 -2.68 -13.26
N THR A 46 -0.78 -3.64 -13.12
CA THR A 46 -0.61 -4.75 -14.08
C THR A 46 -0.87 -6.13 -13.48
N TYR A 47 -1.51 -6.22 -12.30
CA TYR A 47 -1.96 -7.48 -11.74
C TYR A 47 -2.85 -8.22 -12.72
N ASP A 48 -2.59 -9.52 -12.92
CA ASP A 48 -3.35 -10.43 -13.78
C ASP A 48 -3.44 -10.01 -15.28
N ASN A 49 -2.62 -9.05 -15.71
CA ASN A 49 -2.62 -8.55 -17.09
C ASN A 49 -2.10 -9.57 -18.12
N PHE A 50 -1.45 -10.64 -17.66
CA PHE A 50 -0.92 -11.71 -18.52
C PHE A 50 -1.99 -12.68 -19.00
N HIS A 51 -3.21 -12.61 -18.49
CA HIS A 51 -4.32 -13.43 -18.93
C HIS A 51 -4.90 -12.91 -20.26
N GLU A 52 -5.23 -13.83 -21.16
CA GLU A 52 -5.89 -13.46 -22.41
C GLU A 52 -7.27 -12.87 -22.14
N GLY A 53 -7.48 -11.64 -22.61
CA GLY A 53 -8.72 -10.90 -22.37
C GLY A 53 -8.85 -10.38 -20.93
N ALA A 54 -7.75 -10.13 -20.23
CA ALA A 54 -7.75 -9.57 -18.88
C ALA A 54 -8.55 -8.26 -18.76
N ASP A 55 -8.56 -7.44 -19.82
CA ASP A 55 -9.34 -6.22 -19.95
C ASP A 55 -10.86 -6.44 -19.94
N ARG A 56 -11.32 -7.68 -20.15
CA ARG A 56 -12.72 -8.11 -20.17
C ARG A 56 -13.11 -8.99 -18.99
N ILE A 57 -12.18 -9.27 -18.05
CA ILE A 57 -12.43 -10.05 -16.86
C ILE A 57 -12.72 -9.10 -15.69
N TYR A 58 -13.85 -9.32 -15.04
CA TYR A 58 -14.34 -8.50 -13.95
C TYR A 58 -14.63 -9.34 -12.71
N LEU A 59 -14.46 -8.71 -11.55
CA LEU A 59 -14.88 -9.26 -10.28
C LEU A 59 -16.23 -8.67 -9.91
N ALA A 60 -17.18 -9.52 -9.60
CA ALA A 60 -18.45 -9.11 -9.02
C ALA A 60 -18.33 -9.00 -7.50
N GLY A 61 -18.88 -7.94 -6.93
CA GLY A 61 -18.94 -7.77 -5.49
C GLY A 61 -20.26 -7.18 -5.05
N ASP A 62 -20.57 -7.35 -3.78
CA ASP A 62 -21.75 -6.78 -3.15
C ASP A 62 -21.44 -5.41 -2.56
N LYS A 63 -22.36 -4.46 -2.76
CA LYS A 63 -22.42 -3.25 -1.96
C LYS A 63 -22.86 -3.59 -0.53
N PHE A 64 -22.08 -4.36 0.15
CA PHE A 64 -22.30 -4.64 1.55
C PHE A 64 -21.53 -3.61 2.35
N ASP A 65 -22.22 -2.55 2.71
CA ASP A 65 -21.68 -1.43 3.46
C ASP A 65 -21.43 -1.83 4.92
N LEU A 66 -20.35 -2.56 5.16
CA LEU A 66 -19.88 -2.85 6.51
C LEU A 66 -19.02 -1.71 7.07
N GLN A 67 -18.50 -0.81 6.23
CA GLN A 67 -17.53 0.20 6.64
C GLN A 67 -17.65 1.52 5.84
N GLY A 68 -18.86 1.97 5.49
CA GLY A 68 -19.06 3.21 4.71
C GLY A 68 -18.26 3.23 3.42
N ASP A 69 -18.90 3.22 2.27
CA ASP A 69 -18.31 3.05 0.93
C ASP A 69 -17.57 1.72 0.69
N GLY A 70 -17.69 0.76 1.59
CA GLY A 70 -17.09 -0.56 1.52
C GLY A 70 -17.79 -1.48 0.52
N PHE A 71 -16.99 -2.17 -0.22
CA PHE A 71 -17.35 -3.10 -1.25
C PHE A 71 -16.86 -4.50 -0.85
N SER A 72 -17.75 -5.48 -0.71
CA SER A 72 -17.39 -6.87 -0.44
C SER A 72 -17.26 -7.64 -1.74
N TYR A 73 -16.08 -8.21 -1.98
CA TYR A 73 -15.85 -9.12 -3.10
C TYR A 73 -16.27 -10.56 -2.83
N TYR A 74 -16.63 -10.86 -1.57
CA TYR A 74 -17.25 -12.13 -1.28
C TYR A 74 -18.70 -12.10 -1.73
N SER A 75 -19.05 -13.02 -2.60
CA SER A 75 -20.36 -13.15 -3.19
C SER A 75 -20.98 -14.51 -2.89
N SER A 76 -22.29 -14.61 -3.12
CA SER A 76 -23.00 -15.89 -3.06
C SER A 76 -22.48 -16.87 -4.10
N SER A 77 -22.43 -18.14 -3.74
CA SER A 77 -22.12 -19.25 -4.64
C SER A 77 -23.12 -19.41 -5.79
N LEU A 78 -24.29 -18.75 -5.73
CA LEU A 78 -25.28 -18.74 -6.78
C LEU A 78 -25.08 -17.60 -7.81
N LEU A 79 -24.19 -16.65 -7.52
CA LEU A 79 -24.07 -15.43 -8.34
C LEU A 79 -23.51 -15.69 -9.74
N ALA A 80 -22.50 -16.57 -9.90
CA ALA A 80 -21.95 -16.88 -11.21
C ALA A 80 -22.98 -17.51 -12.15
N ASP A 81 -23.73 -18.48 -11.66
CA ASP A 81 -24.81 -19.13 -12.43
C ASP A 81 -25.92 -18.15 -12.78
N TYR A 82 -26.27 -17.26 -11.84
CA TYR A 82 -27.24 -16.21 -12.10
C TYR A 82 -26.77 -15.26 -13.20
N ILE A 83 -25.54 -14.78 -13.12
CA ILE A 83 -24.95 -13.87 -14.11
C ILE A 83 -24.93 -14.53 -15.49
N MET A 84 -24.48 -15.77 -15.58
CA MET A 84 -24.44 -16.52 -16.84
C MET A 84 -25.83 -16.72 -17.45
N LYS A 85 -26.86 -16.91 -16.63
CA LYS A 85 -28.23 -17.15 -17.10
C LYS A 85 -28.98 -15.89 -17.51
N ASN A 86 -28.71 -14.76 -16.84
CA ASN A 86 -29.54 -13.56 -16.96
C ASN A 86 -28.81 -12.37 -17.64
N CYS A 87 -27.50 -12.47 -17.88
CA CYS A 87 -26.70 -11.40 -18.45
C CYS A 87 -26.11 -11.84 -19.80
N PRO A 88 -26.71 -11.49 -20.92
CA PRO A 88 -26.26 -11.93 -22.24
C PRO A 88 -24.91 -11.34 -22.65
N GLU A 89 -24.46 -10.29 -21.98
CA GLU A 89 -23.13 -9.69 -22.17
C GLU A 89 -22.00 -10.58 -21.65
N VAL A 90 -22.33 -11.53 -20.77
CA VAL A 90 -21.33 -12.38 -20.09
C VAL A 90 -21.06 -13.63 -20.92
N GLU A 91 -19.80 -13.84 -21.25
CA GLU A 91 -19.31 -15.01 -21.96
C GLU A 91 -19.20 -16.21 -21.03
N LYS A 92 -18.58 -16.01 -19.88
CA LYS A 92 -18.38 -17.02 -18.81
C LYS A 92 -18.26 -16.37 -17.45
N ALA A 93 -18.68 -17.10 -16.43
CA ALA A 93 -18.47 -16.75 -15.03
C ALA A 93 -17.96 -17.97 -14.25
N CYS A 94 -17.18 -17.74 -13.21
CA CYS A 94 -16.64 -18.78 -12.33
C CYS A 94 -16.62 -18.35 -10.88
N HIS A 95 -16.57 -19.34 -10.00
CA HIS A 95 -16.37 -19.18 -8.56
C HIS A 95 -14.94 -19.52 -8.16
N ILE A 96 -14.38 -18.72 -7.25
CA ILE A 96 -13.07 -18.95 -6.66
C ILE A 96 -13.16 -18.84 -5.15
N ILE A 97 -12.57 -19.82 -4.44
CA ILE A 97 -12.27 -19.68 -3.02
C ILE A 97 -10.75 -19.77 -2.86
N GLN A 98 -10.15 -18.63 -2.51
CA GLN A 98 -8.74 -18.61 -2.15
C GLN A 98 -8.57 -19.08 -0.71
N LYS A 99 -7.72 -20.08 -0.51
CA LYS A 99 -7.27 -20.48 0.81
C LYS A 99 -5.85 -19.99 1.02
N ASN A 100 -5.58 -19.57 2.25
CA ASN A 100 -4.22 -19.23 2.67
C ASN A 100 -3.30 -20.45 2.56
N ILE A 101 -2.02 -20.25 2.76
CA ILE A 101 -1.00 -21.30 2.77
C ILE A 101 -1.45 -22.44 3.67
N ILE A 102 -1.62 -23.63 3.10
CA ILE A 102 -2.09 -24.82 3.77
C ILE A 102 -1.07 -25.96 3.57
N PRO A 103 -0.73 -26.70 4.64
CA PRO A 103 0.17 -27.83 4.54
C PRO A 103 -0.44 -28.99 3.76
N ILE A 104 0.39 -29.65 2.95
CA ILE A 104 0.14 -30.95 2.37
C ILE A 104 1.26 -31.90 2.78
N GLU A 105 0.97 -33.19 2.82
CA GLU A 105 1.95 -34.23 3.15
C GLU A 105 2.13 -35.21 1.99
N TYR A 106 3.39 -35.49 1.67
CA TYR A 106 3.79 -36.55 0.77
C TYR A 106 5.00 -37.30 1.37
N GLU A 107 4.90 -38.63 1.52
CA GLU A 107 5.96 -39.48 2.10
C GLU A 107 6.54 -38.96 3.43
N LYS A 108 5.67 -38.51 4.33
CA LYS A 108 5.99 -37.91 5.65
C LYS A 108 6.66 -36.52 5.60
N ASN A 109 6.87 -35.96 4.42
CA ASN A 109 7.34 -34.59 4.27
C ASN A 109 6.15 -33.65 4.15
N VAL A 110 6.21 -32.52 4.87
CA VAL A 110 5.16 -31.49 4.86
C VAL A 110 5.63 -30.32 3.98
N TYR A 111 4.77 -29.90 3.05
CA TYR A 111 4.99 -28.79 2.14
C TYR A 111 3.91 -27.73 2.32
N GLN A 112 4.30 -26.48 2.43
CA GLN A 112 3.36 -25.36 2.50
C GLN A 112 2.95 -24.94 1.09
N THR A 113 1.66 -24.95 0.80
CA THR A 113 1.14 -24.69 -0.55
C THR A 113 -0.01 -23.68 -0.55
N GLN A 114 -0.06 -22.83 -1.56
CA GLN A 114 -1.21 -21.97 -1.82
C GLN A 114 -2.28 -22.75 -2.58
N GLN A 115 -3.48 -22.78 -2.04
CA GLN A 115 -4.58 -23.57 -2.60
C GLN A 115 -5.69 -22.67 -3.11
N LEU A 116 -6.19 -23.00 -4.30
CA LEU A 116 -7.31 -22.33 -4.93
C LEU A 116 -8.40 -23.35 -5.27
N ARG A 117 -9.60 -23.15 -4.71
CA ARG A 117 -10.76 -23.95 -5.12
C ARG A 117 -11.48 -23.26 -6.26
N VAL A 118 -11.71 -23.99 -7.32
CA VAL A 118 -12.21 -23.44 -8.59
C VAL A 118 -13.26 -24.36 -9.21
N ASP A 119 -14.21 -23.77 -9.91
CA ASP A 119 -15.15 -24.50 -10.74
C ASP A 119 -14.58 -24.79 -12.15
N SER A 120 -15.34 -25.54 -12.96
CA SER A 120 -14.90 -25.93 -14.30
C SER A 120 -14.73 -24.78 -15.27
N ASN A 121 -15.35 -23.62 -15.02
CA ASN A 121 -15.28 -22.44 -15.88
C ASN A 121 -13.97 -21.65 -15.68
N PHE A 122 -13.36 -21.77 -14.51
CA PHE A 122 -12.10 -21.12 -14.19
C PHE A 122 -11.00 -21.36 -15.23
N VAL A 123 -10.82 -22.63 -15.63
CA VAL A 123 -9.80 -23.04 -16.60
C VAL A 123 -9.95 -22.32 -17.94
N SER A 124 -11.19 -22.07 -18.36
CA SER A 124 -11.48 -21.40 -19.64
C SER A 124 -11.40 -19.87 -19.57
N ILE A 125 -11.59 -19.29 -18.39
CA ILE A 125 -11.45 -17.83 -18.18
C ILE A 125 -9.96 -17.46 -18.08
N PHE A 126 -9.17 -18.25 -17.36
CA PHE A 126 -7.79 -17.94 -17.02
C PHE A 126 -6.74 -18.64 -17.90
N ASN A 127 -7.14 -19.30 -18.98
CA ASN A 127 -6.26 -19.96 -19.96
C ASN A 127 -5.20 -20.85 -19.30
N ILE A 128 -5.63 -21.77 -18.42
CA ILE A 128 -4.75 -22.71 -17.75
C ILE A 128 -4.11 -23.66 -18.78
N ILE A 129 -2.80 -23.69 -18.86
CA ILE A 129 -2.04 -24.55 -19.74
C ILE A 129 -1.73 -25.86 -19.01
N VAL A 130 -2.28 -26.97 -19.48
CA VAL A 130 -1.98 -28.30 -18.96
C VAL A 130 -0.71 -28.83 -19.62
N LEU A 131 0.28 -29.18 -18.83
CA LEU A 131 1.58 -29.73 -19.29
C LEU A 131 1.55 -31.25 -19.34
N GLU A 132 0.90 -31.89 -18.36
CA GLU A 132 0.81 -33.33 -18.23
C GLU A 132 -0.55 -33.75 -17.66
N GLY A 133 -1.12 -34.85 -18.10
CA GLY A 133 -2.37 -35.40 -17.58
C GLY A 133 -3.62 -35.03 -18.40
N SER A 134 -4.76 -34.87 -17.73
CA SER A 134 -6.05 -34.69 -18.40
C SER A 134 -6.26 -33.26 -18.91
N ASN A 135 -6.41 -33.09 -20.23
CA ASN A 135 -6.72 -31.79 -20.85
C ASN A 135 -8.14 -31.28 -20.52
N ARG A 136 -9.02 -32.15 -20.05
CA ARG A 136 -10.35 -31.77 -19.56
C ARG A 136 -10.29 -31.53 -18.07
N MET A 137 -9.81 -30.40 -17.65
CA MET A 137 -9.67 -29.99 -16.25
C MET A 137 -11.02 -29.86 -15.52
N ARG A 138 -11.85 -30.91 -15.58
CA ARG A 138 -13.01 -31.08 -14.71
C ARG A 138 -12.56 -31.91 -13.52
N LEU A 139 -12.16 -31.24 -12.45
CA LEU A 139 -11.73 -31.89 -11.21
C LEU A 139 -12.98 -32.49 -10.50
N GLU A 140 -12.91 -33.78 -10.22
CA GLU A 140 -13.86 -34.46 -9.32
C GLU A 140 -13.42 -34.33 -7.86
N ASN A 141 -14.28 -34.65 -6.92
CA ASN A 141 -14.09 -34.38 -5.49
C ASN A 141 -12.76 -34.84 -4.88
N ASN A 142 -12.15 -35.88 -5.41
CA ASN A 142 -10.85 -36.39 -4.92
C ASN A 142 -9.69 -36.13 -5.89
N GLN A 143 -9.87 -35.24 -6.85
CA GLN A 143 -8.89 -34.93 -7.87
C GLN A 143 -8.33 -33.53 -7.70
N ILE A 144 -7.04 -33.37 -7.98
CA ILE A 144 -6.34 -32.09 -7.92
C ILE A 144 -5.45 -31.90 -9.14
N ALA A 145 -5.20 -30.63 -9.46
CA ALA A 145 -4.12 -30.25 -10.36
C ALA A 145 -3.06 -29.49 -9.57
N ILE A 146 -1.79 -29.71 -9.90
CA ILE A 146 -0.67 -29.05 -9.26
C ILE A 146 0.15 -28.26 -10.29
N THR A 147 0.86 -27.23 -9.85
CA THR A 147 1.76 -26.49 -10.74
C THR A 147 3.03 -27.29 -11.01
N ASP A 148 3.67 -27.01 -12.15
CA ASP A 148 4.98 -27.59 -12.53
C ASP A 148 6.07 -27.28 -11.48
N LYS A 149 5.98 -26.11 -10.83
CA LYS A 149 6.89 -25.70 -9.76
C LYS A 149 6.78 -26.64 -8.55
N ILE A 150 5.56 -26.93 -8.09
CA ILE A 150 5.30 -27.84 -6.96
C ILE A 150 5.58 -29.28 -7.38
N ALA A 151 5.20 -29.68 -8.59
CA ALA A 151 5.53 -31.00 -9.12
C ALA A 151 7.03 -31.27 -9.06
N LYS A 152 7.83 -30.31 -9.53
CA LYS A 152 9.31 -30.41 -9.49
C LYS A 152 9.87 -30.42 -8.07
N GLN A 153 9.27 -29.65 -7.17
CA GLN A 153 9.70 -29.57 -5.77
C GLN A 153 9.47 -30.88 -4.99
N ILE A 154 8.32 -31.53 -5.21
CA ILE A 154 7.91 -32.75 -4.47
C ILE A 154 8.42 -34.01 -5.15
N PHE A 155 8.34 -34.10 -6.48
CA PHE A 155 8.58 -35.33 -7.24
C PHE A 155 9.88 -35.28 -8.09
N GLY A 156 10.55 -34.12 -8.17
CA GLY A 156 11.76 -33.97 -8.97
C GLY A 156 11.51 -34.16 -10.47
N THR A 157 12.00 -35.26 -11.04
CA THR A 157 11.82 -35.61 -12.44
C THR A 157 10.76 -36.69 -12.67
N GLU A 158 10.20 -37.26 -11.62
CA GLU A 158 9.17 -38.29 -11.73
C GLU A 158 7.80 -37.66 -12.07
N SER A 159 7.00 -38.39 -12.88
CA SER A 159 5.61 -37.96 -13.13
C SER A 159 4.76 -38.00 -11.84
N PRO A 160 4.09 -36.90 -11.50
CA PRO A 160 3.20 -36.87 -10.34
C PRO A 160 1.82 -37.43 -10.61
N ILE A 161 1.46 -37.71 -11.87
CA ILE A 161 0.11 -38.16 -12.24
C ILE A 161 -0.24 -39.49 -11.59
N GLY A 162 -1.42 -39.56 -10.99
CA GLY A 162 -1.91 -40.71 -10.25
C GLY A 162 -1.39 -40.86 -8.82
N LYS A 163 -0.38 -40.07 -8.40
CA LYS A 163 0.09 -40.06 -7.02
C LYS A 163 -0.92 -39.31 -6.13
N GLN A 164 -0.89 -39.62 -4.83
CA GLN A 164 -1.81 -39.04 -3.85
C GLN A 164 -1.08 -38.11 -2.89
N LEU A 165 -1.67 -36.93 -2.64
CA LEU A 165 -1.26 -36.01 -1.58
C LEU A 165 -2.26 -36.10 -0.41
N ILE A 166 -1.75 -35.99 0.81
CA ILE A 166 -2.56 -35.99 2.04
C ILE A 166 -2.76 -34.53 2.48
N PHE A 167 -3.99 -34.18 2.83
CA PHE A 167 -4.37 -32.86 3.33
C PHE A 167 -4.68 -32.97 4.84
N PRO A 168 -3.72 -32.68 5.72
CA PRO A 168 -3.87 -32.86 7.16
C PRO A 168 -5.05 -32.07 7.74
N ASN A 169 -5.28 -30.87 7.23
CA ASN A 169 -6.33 -29.95 7.71
C ASN A 169 -7.76 -30.34 7.29
N THR A 170 -7.93 -31.42 6.52
CA THR A 170 -9.23 -31.95 6.08
C THR A 170 -9.35 -33.43 6.43
N ASN A 171 -9.19 -33.77 7.71
CA ASN A 171 -9.27 -35.14 8.21
C ASN A 171 -8.35 -36.12 7.45
N ASN A 172 -7.16 -35.72 7.09
CA ASN A 172 -6.20 -36.50 6.30
C ASN A 172 -6.76 -36.99 4.95
N THR A 173 -7.60 -36.18 4.31
CA THR A 173 -8.17 -36.53 3.01
C THR A 173 -7.05 -36.75 2.00
N LYS A 174 -7.12 -37.87 1.27
CA LYS A 174 -6.20 -38.18 0.16
C LYS A 174 -6.79 -37.71 -1.15
N MET A 175 -6.02 -36.92 -1.91
CA MET A 175 -6.43 -36.43 -3.22
C MET A 175 -5.44 -36.86 -4.29
N THR A 176 -5.93 -37.28 -5.45
CA THR A 176 -5.14 -37.82 -6.55
C THR A 176 -4.79 -36.72 -7.54
N ILE A 177 -3.52 -36.63 -7.92
CA ILE A 177 -3.04 -35.68 -8.92
C ILE A 177 -3.45 -36.20 -10.32
N VAL A 178 -4.26 -35.40 -11.04
CA VAL A 178 -4.75 -35.74 -12.39
C VAL A 178 -4.17 -34.85 -13.48
N ALA A 179 -3.59 -33.72 -13.13
CA ALA A 179 -2.98 -32.81 -14.08
C ALA A 179 -1.80 -32.03 -13.46
N VAL A 180 -0.80 -31.74 -14.28
CA VAL A 180 0.22 -30.73 -14.02
C VAL A 180 -0.05 -29.54 -14.92
N VAL A 181 -0.13 -28.36 -14.33
CA VAL A 181 -0.38 -27.12 -15.03
C VAL A 181 0.82 -26.19 -14.98
N LYS A 182 0.99 -25.37 -16.01
CA LYS A 182 2.07 -24.38 -16.02
C LYS A 182 1.82 -23.33 -14.94
N SER A 183 2.84 -23.05 -14.13
CA SER A 183 2.82 -21.94 -13.17
C SER A 183 2.64 -20.60 -13.91
N TRP A 184 1.90 -19.68 -13.34
CA TRP A 184 1.77 -18.34 -13.90
C TRP A 184 3.10 -17.58 -13.81
N GLU A 185 3.48 -16.92 -14.88
CA GLU A 185 4.74 -16.17 -14.99
C GLU A 185 4.59 -14.72 -14.47
N GLY A 186 3.38 -14.24 -14.27
CA GLY A 186 3.07 -12.90 -13.80
C GLY A 186 2.52 -12.89 -12.38
N HIS A 187 2.45 -11.69 -11.82
CA HIS A 187 1.86 -11.48 -10.51
C HIS A 187 0.33 -11.51 -10.59
N SER A 188 -0.27 -12.30 -9.71
CA SER A 188 -1.71 -12.52 -9.67
C SER A 188 -2.26 -12.31 -8.26
N LEU A 189 -3.54 -11.90 -8.20
CA LEU A 189 -4.32 -11.88 -6.97
C LEU A 189 -4.71 -13.26 -6.47
N TYR A 190 -4.72 -14.23 -7.37
CA TYR A 190 -5.08 -15.61 -7.10
C TYR A 190 -3.91 -16.57 -7.35
N PRO A 191 -2.74 -16.34 -6.72
CA PRO A 191 -1.63 -17.25 -6.87
C PRO A 191 -2.02 -18.61 -6.32
N PHE A 192 -1.58 -19.68 -6.97
CA PHE A 192 -1.85 -21.04 -6.53
C PHE A 192 -0.68 -21.97 -6.83
N ASP A 193 -0.55 -22.98 -5.98
CA ASP A 193 0.30 -24.15 -6.17
C ASP A 193 -0.56 -25.36 -6.50
N ILE A 194 -1.79 -25.42 -5.95
CA ILE A 194 -2.72 -26.52 -6.13
C ILE A 194 -4.12 -25.98 -6.47
N LEU A 195 -4.73 -26.54 -7.50
CA LEU A 195 -6.14 -26.34 -7.85
C LEU A 195 -6.97 -27.49 -7.27
N LEU A 196 -8.01 -27.12 -6.55
CA LEU A 196 -8.97 -28.04 -5.92
C LEU A 196 -10.36 -27.81 -6.55
N PRO A 197 -11.22 -28.86 -6.60
CA PRO A 197 -12.59 -28.66 -7.04
C PRO A 197 -13.36 -27.75 -6.08
N TYR A 198 -14.20 -26.92 -6.67
CA TYR A 198 -15.16 -26.11 -5.93
C TYR A 198 -16.44 -26.93 -5.76
N GLU A 199 -16.83 -27.13 -4.53
CA GLU A 199 -18.15 -27.66 -4.16
C GLU A 199 -18.76 -26.78 -3.08
N ASP A 200 -19.97 -26.32 -3.33
CA ASP A 200 -20.81 -25.73 -2.29
C ASP A 200 -21.81 -26.78 -1.82
N GLN A 201 -21.68 -27.18 -0.55
CA GLN A 201 -22.58 -28.20 0.05
C GLN A 201 -23.97 -27.66 0.39
N ASP A 202 -24.11 -26.33 0.47
CA ASP A 202 -25.37 -25.65 0.80
C ASP A 202 -25.45 -24.31 0.06
N PRO A 203 -25.73 -24.35 -1.27
CA PRO A 203 -25.75 -23.13 -2.08
C PRO A 203 -26.99 -22.30 -1.76
N HIS A 204 -26.78 -21.13 -1.17
CA HIS A 204 -27.82 -20.17 -0.87
C HIS A 204 -27.31 -18.73 -0.97
N TRP A 205 -28.22 -17.77 -1.22
CA TRP A 205 -27.85 -16.39 -1.45
C TRP A 205 -27.16 -15.70 -0.27
N GLY A 206 -27.42 -16.12 0.94
CA GLY A 206 -26.76 -15.61 2.14
C GLY A 206 -25.34 -16.16 2.37
N SER A 207 -24.89 -17.14 1.60
CA SER A 207 -23.56 -17.74 1.71
C SER A 207 -22.53 -16.91 0.94
N GLN A 208 -21.97 -15.90 1.57
CA GLN A 208 -20.91 -15.07 0.98
C GLN A 208 -19.53 -15.68 1.26
N ARG A 209 -19.12 -16.69 0.49
CA ARG A 209 -17.88 -17.45 0.72
C ARG A 209 -16.93 -17.50 -0.46
N SER A 210 -17.38 -17.10 -1.65
CA SER A 210 -16.60 -17.18 -2.89
C SER A 210 -16.43 -15.80 -3.55
N HIS A 211 -15.41 -15.68 -4.37
CA HIS A 211 -15.28 -14.59 -5.33
C HIS A 211 -15.92 -15.03 -6.65
N THR A 212 -16.75 -14.20 -7.23
CA THR A 212 -17.33 -14.43 -8.55
C THR A 212 -16.61 -13.59 -9.58
N LEU A 213 -15.94 -14.24 -10.51
CA LEU A 213 -15.26 -13.62 -11.64
C LEU A 213 -16.01 -13.94 -12.92
N PHE A 214 -16.07 -12.99 -13.85
CA PHE A 214 -16.74 -13.20 -15.13
C PHE A 214 -16.04 -12.46 -16.25
N ARG A 215 -16.10 -13.03 -17.45
CA ARG A 215 -15.58 -12.45 -18.70
C ARG A 215 -16.75 -12.03 -19.59
N ILE A 216 -16.69 -10.80 -20.10
CA ILE A 216 -17.69 -10.28 -21.03
C ILE A 216 -17.29 -10.50 -22.49
N TYR A 217 -18.27 -10.56 -23.40
CA TYR A 217 -18.01 -10.57 -24.83
C TYR A 217 -17.31 -9.29 -25.28
N PRO A 218 -16.50 -9.35 -26.36
CA PRO A 218 -15.91 -8.14 -26.95
C PRO A 218 -16.99 -7.12 -27.30
N ASN A 219 -16.72 -5.84 -27.00
CA ASN A 219 -17.61 -4.71 -27.24
C ASN A 219 -18.93 -4.68 -26.44
N SER A 220 -19.04 -5.47 -25.38
CA SER A 220 -20.18 -5.37 -24.44
C SER A 220 -20.08 -4.09 -23.59
N ASP A 221 -21.24 -3.50 -23.28
CA ASP A 221 -21.30 -2.32 -22.39
C ASP A 221 -21.36 -2.74 -20.92
N ILE A 222 -20.22 -2.58 -20.24
CA ILE A 222 -20.08 -2.90 -18.82
C ILE A 222 -20.97 -2.01 -17.93
N ASN A 223 -21.21 -0.75 -18.31
CA ASN A 223 -22.03 0.15 -17.52
C ASN A 223 -23.52 -0.24 -17.58
N ALA A 224 -23.97 -0.77 -18.71
CA ALA A 224 -25.33 -1.30 -18.84
C ALA A 224 -25.51 -2.56 -17.99
N LEU A 225 -24.50 -3.43 -17.96
CA LEU A 225 -24.47 -4.63 -17.11
C LEU A 225 -24.49 -4.25 -15.63
N GLU A 226 -23.66 -3.29 -15.20
CA GLU A 226 -23.61 -2.81 -13.82
C GLU A 226 -24.95 -2.25 -13.35
N LYS A 227 -25.61 -1.42 -14.17
CA LYS A 227 -26.94 -0.88 -13.87
C LYS A 227 -28.02 -1.96 -13.76
N ARG A 228 -27.89 -3.05 -14.51
CA ARG A 228 -28.80 -4.19 -14.44
C ARG A 228 -28.58 -4.98 -13.16
N LEU A 229 -27.34 -5.28 -12.84
CA LEU A 229 -26.97 -5.99 -11.61
C LEU A 229 -27.30 -5.18 -10.34
N ALA A 230 -27.17 -3.86 -10.38
CA ALA A 230 -27.52 -2.98 -9.28
C ALA A 230 -29.02 -2.97 -8.91
N LYS A 231 -29.89 -3.36 -9.86
CA LYS A 231 -31.36 -3.44 -9.65
C LYS A 231 -31.84 -4.83 -9.29
N TYR A 232 -30.92 -5.76 -9.11
CA TYR A 232 -31.28 -7.16 -8.87
C TYR A 232 -31.74 -7.40 -7.43
N GLU A 233 -32.96 -7.93 -7.30
CA GLU A 233 -33.52 -8.36 -6.01
C GLU A 233 -33.58 -9.89 -5.97
N VAL A 234 -32.93 -10.48 -4.97
CA VAL A 234 -33.02 -11.89 -4.67
C VAL A 234 -34.05 -12.11 -3.57
N GLN A 235 -35.07 -12.91 -3.86
CA GLN A 235 -35.98 -13.42 -2.83
C GLN A 235 -35.56 -14.83 -2.45
N GLN A 236 -35.16 -15.02 -1.23
CA GLN A 236 -35.01 -16.35 -0.66
C GLN A 236 -35.55 -16.36 0.78
N ASP A 237 -36.46 -17.28 1.06
CA ASP A 237 -36.94 -17.73 2.38
C ASP A 237 -36.90 -16.69 3.52
N SER A 238 -37.62 -15.61 3.43
CA SER A 238 -37.73 -14.54 4.42
C SER A 238 -36.72 -13.36 4.28
N TYR A 239 -35.71 -13.40 3.38
CA TYR A 239 -34.81 -12.29 3.14
C TYR A 239 -35.02 -11.72 1.73
N LYS A 240 -35.57 -10.50 1.65
CA LYS A 240 -35.46 -9.69 0.44
C LYS A 240 -34.12 -8.98 0.48
N GLN A 241 -33.15 -9.47 -0.25
CA GLN A 241 -31.84 -8.83 -0.32
C GLN A 241 -31.71 -8.12 -1.67
N LEU A 242 -31.62 -6.79 -1.62
CA LEU A 242 -31.26 -6.00 -2.77
C LEU A 242 -29.76 -6.14 -2.97
N MET A 243 -29.33 -6.76 -4.07
CA MET A 243 -27.92 -6.88 -4.40
C MET A 243 -27.56 -5.75 -5.36
N SER A 244 -26.75 -4.81 -4.91
CA SER A 244 -26.02 -3.87 -5.74
C SER A 244 -24.63 -4.42 -5.98
N THR A 245 -24.31 -4.73 -7.24
CA THR A 245 -23.07 -5.40 -7.60
C THR A 245 -22.15 -4.47 -8.38
N PRO A 246 -21.35 -3.62 -7.72
CA PRO A 246 -20.32 -2.87 -8.42
C PRO A 246 -19.26 -3.82 -8.98
N ILE A 247 -18.72 -3.48 -10.11
CA ILE A 247 -17.83 -4.31 -10.91
C ILE A 247 -16.44 -3.66 -10.93
N ALA A 248 -15.41 -4.43 -10.67
CA ALA A 248 -14.02 -3.97 -10.75
C ALA A 248 -13.24 -4.79 -11.78
N LEU A 249 -12.37 -4.13 -12.53
CA LEU A 249 -11.42 -4.77 -13.43
C LEU A 249 -10.46 -5.69 -12.67
N LEU A 250 -10.22 -6.89 -13.19
CA LEU A 250 -9.32 -7.86 -12.56
C LEU A 250 -7.89 -7.30 -12.41
N SER A 251 -7.39 -6.55 -13.37
CA SER A 251 -6.07 -5.92 -13.34
C SER A 251 -5.87 -4.90 -12.20
N THR A 252 -6.94 -4.40 -11.59
CA THR A 252 -6.88 -3.45 -10.48
C THR A 252 -7.27 -4.07 -9.14
N LEU A 253 -7.48 -5.38 -9.10
CA LEU A 253 -8.03 -6.07 -7.93
C LEU A 253 -7.18 -5.94 -6.68
N ARG A 254 -5.84 -5.98 -6.78
CA ARG A 254 -5.00 -5.83 -5.59
C ARG A 254 -5.19 -4.47 -4.93
N SER A 255 -5.32 -3.44 -5.73
CA SER A 255 -5.62 -2.10 -5.25
C SER A 255 -7.07 -1.96 -4.76
N THR A 256 -7.95 -2.90 -5.06
CA THR A 256 -9.37 -2.90 -4.69
C THR A 256 -9.77 -4.05 -3.74
N HIS A 257 -8.84 -4.85 -3.20
CA HIS A 257 -9.17 -5.98 -2.33
C HIS A 257 -9.69 -5.52 -0.95
N PRO A 258 -10.86 -6.00 -0.47
CA PRO A 258 -11.56 -5.44 0.68
C PRO A 258 -10.94 -5.72 2.05
N ARG A 259 -10.01 -6.67 2.15
CA ARG A 259 -9.33 -6.99 3.41
C ARG A 259 -8.13 -6.10 3.73
N GLU A 260 -7.62 -5.43 2.73
CA GLU A 260 -6.59 -4.41 2.88
C GLU A 260 -7.25 -3.09 2.54
N ASP A 261 -7.02 -2.06 3.30
CA ASP A 261 -7.55 -0.72 3.08
C ASP A 261 -7.15 -0.17 1.72
N VAL A 262 -7.93 -0.53 0.76
CA VAL A 262 -7.72 -0.31 -0.66
C VAL A 262 -7.59 1.15 -0.99
N ASN A 263 -8.50 1.96 -0.47
CA ASN A 263 -8.48 3.40 -0.69
C ASN A 263 -7.21 4.02 -0.10
N VAL A 264 -6.77 3.53 1.04
CA VAL A 264 -5.53 3.98 1.68
C VAL A 264 -4.32 3.58 0.85
N LYS A 265 -4.24 2.33 0.42
CA LYS A 265 -3.13 1.84 -0.40
C LYS A 265 -3.05 2.57 -1.76
N LEU A 266 -4.17 2.76 -2.44
CA LEU A 266 -4.24 3.55 -3.67
C LEU A 266 -3.81 5.00 -3.45
N ASN A 267 -4.24 5.61 -2.36
CA ASN A 267 -3.84 6.97 -2.01
C ASN A 267 -2.35 7.06 -1.69
N HIS A 268 -1.78 6.05 -1.01
CA HIS A 268 -0.34 5.97 -0.78
C HIS A 268 0.45 5.85 -2.09
N ILE A 269 0.02 5.01 -3.02
CA ILE A 269 0.65 4.85 -4.34
C ILE A 269 0.57 6.17 -5.12
N ARG A 270 -0.59 6.82 -5.14
CA ARG A 270 -0.78 8.15 -5.79
C ARG A 270 0.10 9.21 -5.15
N LEU A 271 0.14 9.26 -3.81
CA LEU A 271 0.99 10.19 -3.07
C LEU A 271 2.47 9.96 -3.40
N PHE A 272 2.92 8.71 -3.40
CA PHE A 272 4.29 8.36 -3.75
C PHE A 272 4.64 8.76 -5.20
N ALA A 273 3.70 8.60 -6.13
CA ALA A 273 3.84 9.07 -7.51
C ALA A 273 4.02 10.59 -7.60
N TRP A 274 3.18 11.36 -6.90
CA TRP A 274 3.31 12.81 -6.85
C TRP A 274 4.62 13.26 -6.22
N ILE A 275 5.05 12.61 -5.15
CA ILE A 275 6.32 12.87 -4.50
C ILE A 275 7.48 12.61 -5.47
N GLY A 276 7.50 11.45 -6.14
CA GLY A 276 8.50 11.14 -7.16
C GLY A 276 8.56 12.16 -8.29
N ALA A 277 7.39 12.60 -8.78
CA ALA A 277 7.30 13.66 -9.80
C ALA A 277 7.83 15.01 -9.29
N LEU A 278 7.47 15.40 -8.05
CA LEU A 278 7.98 16.65 -7.46
C LEU A 278 9.49 16.62 -7.27
N VAL A 279 10.06 15.53 -6.80
CA VAL A 279 11.51 15.38 -6.60
C VAL A 279 12.26 15.51 -7.92
N ILE A 280 11.79 14.80 -8.97
CA ILE A 280 12.46 14.91 -10.29
C ILE A 280 12.33 16.31 -10.89
N ILE A 281 11.18 16.96 -10.74
CA ILE A 281 10.99 18.35 -11.18
C ILE A 281 11.95 19.28 -10.43
N CYS A 282 12.09 19.15 -9.11
CA CYS A 282 13.05 19.93 -8.32
C CYS A 282 14.49 19.67 -8.77
N GLY A 283 14.87 18.42 -9.00
CA GLY A 283 16.18 18.04 -9.49
C GLY A 283 16.49 18.61 -10.88
N LEU A 284 15.52 18.53 -11.80
CA LEU A 284 15.62 19.12 -13.14
C LEU A 284 15.71 20.65 -13.10
N CYS A 285 14.87 21.32 -12.32
CA CYS A 285 14.92 22.77 -12.13
C CYS A 285 16.27 23.21 -11.58
N ASN A 286 16.78 22.50 -10.58
CA ASN A 286 18.11 22.77 -10.04
C ASN A 286 19.21 22.61 -11.10
N TYR A 287 19.18 21.49 -11.85
CA TYR A 287 20.13 21.25 -12.93
C TYR A 287 20.06 22.33 -14.04
N LEU A 288 18.86 22.66 -14.53
CA LEU A 288 18.66 23.67 -15.58
C LEU A 288 19.11 25.04 -15.12
N THR A 289 18.86 25.39 -13.87
CA THR A 289 19.33 26.63 -13.26
C THR A 289 20.87 26.71 -13.24
N MET A 290 21.53 25.61 -12.83
CA MET A 290 22.99 25.52 -12.86
C MET A 290 23.53 25.52 -14.27
N LEU A 291 22.87 24.91 -15.24
CA LEU A 291 23.26 24.93 -16.65
C LEU A 291 23.26 26.37 -17.20
N VAL A 292 22.20 27.15 -16.95
CA VAL A 292 22.10 28.55 -17.33
C VAL A 292 23.24 29.37 -16.69
N THR A 293 23.50 29.13 -15.42
CA THR A 293 24.57 29.76 -14.66
C THR A 293 25.95 29.50 -15.31
N ARG A 294 26.26 28.24 -15.63
CA ARG A 294 27.51 27.83 -16.30
C ARG A 294 27.66 28.48 -17.68
N ILE A 295 26.60 28.52 -18.48
CA ILE A 295 26.61 29.18 -19.80
C ILE A 295 26.94 30.67 -19.64
N ARG A 296 26.35 31.32 -18.63
CA ARG A 296 26.63 32.75 -18.35
C ARG A 296 28.06 33.00 -17.91
N MET A 297 28.62 32.21 -17.03
CA MET A 297 30.00 32.33 -16.58
C MET A 297 31.00 32.14 -17.74
N ARG A 298 30.65 31.35 -18.74
CA ARG A 298 31.46 31.03 -19.92
C ARG A 298 31.15 31.90 -21.14
N LYS A 299 30.32 32.94 -21.02
CA LYS A 299 29.91 33.77 -22.14
C LYS A 299 31.11 34.28 -22.97
N ARG A 300 32.18 34.74 -22.32
CA ARG A 300 33.40 35.22 -23.04
C ARG A 300 34.10 34.11 -23.82
N GLU A 301 34.23 32.92 -23.21
CA GLU A 301 34.81 31.73 -23.89
C GLU A 301 33.99 31.35 -25.13
N LEU A 302 32.65 31.23 -24.94
CA LEU A 302 31.72 30.89 -26.02
C LEU A 302 31.69 31.93 -27.13
N ALA A 303 31.79 33.24 -26.77
CA ALA A 303 31.88 34.35 -27.73
C ALA A 303 33.18 34.30 -28.54
N LEU A 304 34.32 34.06 -27.89
CA LEU A 304 35.61 33.90 -28.58
C LEU A 304 35.60 32.73 -29.56
N ARG A 305 35.03 31.60 -29.18
CA ARG A 305 34.87 30.43 -30.07
C ARG A 305 34.02 30.80 -31.31
N LYS A 306 32.95 31.58 -31.12
CA LYS A 306 32.07 32.00 -32.21
C LYS A 306 32.77 32.97 -33.15
N VAL A 307 33.56 33.92 -32.63
CA VAL A 307 34.40 34.80 -33.43
C VAL A 307 35.42 34.00 -34.23
N ASN A 308 35.96 32.92 -33.65
CA ASN A 308 36.89 32.02 -34.33
C ASN A 308 36.19 30.96 -35.24
N GLY A 309 34.94 31.21 -35.65
CA GLY A 309 34.23 30.42 -36.64
C GLY A 309 33.45 29.23 -36.13
N ALA A 310 33.26 29.06 -34.81
CA ALA A 310 32.42 27.99 -34.29
C ALA A 310 30.94 28.24 -34.62
N SER A 311 30.28 27.26 -35.25
CA SER A 311 28.85 27.30 -35.53
C SER A 311 28.01 27.17 -34.26
N ASN A 312 26.76 27.67 -34.29
CA ASN A 312 25.83 27.47 -33.18
C ASN A 312 25.62 25.98 -32.86
N GLY A 313 25.67 25.10 -33.88
CA GLY A 313 25.57 23.66 -33.71
C GLY A 313 26.76 23.06 -32.97
N SER A 314 27.99 23.52 -33.23
CA SER A 314 29.19 23.05 -32.53
C SER A 314 29.21 23.47 -31.06
N LEU A 315 28.70 24.67 -30.75
CA LEU A 315 28.55 25.14 -29.36
C LEU A 315 27.46 24.36 -28.61
N LEU A 316 26.35 24.12 -29.28
CA LEU A 316 25.27 23.26 -28.73
C LEU A 316 25.80 21.87 -28.44
N SER A 317 26.50 21.25 -29.40
CA SER A 317 27.09 19.91 -29.24
C SER A 317 28.06 19.85 -28.06
N LEU A 318 28.89 20.85 -27.86
CA LEU A 318 29.82 20.92 -26.73
C LEU A 318 29.10 20.89 -25.38
N LEU A 319 28.05 21.71 -25.25
CA LEU A 319 27.27 21.77 -24.01
C LEU A 319 26.43 20.49 -23.78
N LEU A 320 25.92 19.89 -24.87
CA LEU A 320 25.19 18.59 -24.76
C LEU A 320 26.13 17.45 -24.37
N TRP A 321 27.35 17.38 -24.85
CA TRP A 321 28.31 16.36 -24.41
C TRP A 321 28.68 16.49 -22.92
N GLU A 322 28.77 17.73 -22.42
CA GLU A 322 28.96 17.99 -20.99
C GLU A 322 27.77 17.46 -20.16
N LEU A 323 26.54 17.68 -20.66
CA LEU A 323 25.31 17.13 -20.05
C LEU A 323 25.29 15.61 -20.11
N VAL A 324 25.58 15.00 -21.25
CA VAL A 324 25.53 13.52 -21.42
C VAL A 324 26.50 12.84 -20.45
N LEU A 325 27.72 13.34 -20.30
CA LEU A 325 28.68 12.81 -19.33
C LEU A 325 28.14 12.91 -17.90
N LEU A 326 27.54 14.03 -17.55
CA LEU A 326 26.95 14.23 -16.22
C LEU A 326 25.79 13.27 -15.99
N LEU A 327 24.91 13.08 -16.98
CA LEU A 327 23.78 12.16 -16.90
C LEU A 327 24.22 10.70 -16.77
N ILE A 328 25.27 10.27 -17.49
CA ILE A 328 25.82 8.92 -17.35
C ILE A 328 26.31 8.68 -15.93
N VAL A 329 27.07 9.62 -15.35
CA VAL A 329 27.56 9.50 -13.98
C VAL A 329 26.39 9.52 -12.97
N SER A 330 25.41 10.41 -13.18
CA SER A 330 24.22 10.48 -12.32
C SER A 330 23.37 9.21 -12.39
N SER A 331 23.23 8.59 -13.57
CA SER A 331 22.50 7.34 -13.74
C SER A 331 23.22 6.17 -13.06
N GLY A 332 24.54 6.10 -13.20
CA GLY A 332 25.35 5.08 -12.51
C GLY A 332 25.22 5.19 -10.99
N LEU A 333 25.32 6.41 -10.45
CA LEU A 333 25.10 6.65 -9.02
C LEU A 333 23.64 6.36 -8.62
N GLY A 334 22.66 6.70 -9.46
CA GLY A 334 21.26 6.39 -9.23
C GLY A 334 21.00 4.88 -9.13
N LEU A 335 21.59 4.07 -10.00
CA LEU A 335 21.52 2.61 -9.93
C LEU A 335 22.18 2.07 -8.65
N MET A 336 23.30 2.63 -8.21
CA MET A 336 23.91 2.27 -6.93
C MET A 336 23.01 2.60 -5.73
N ILE A 337 22.31 3.75 -5.77
CA ILE A 337 21.34 4.11 -4.72
C ILE A 337 20.14 3.16 -4.75
N ILE A 338 19.65 2.76 -5.93
CA ILE A 338 18.58 1.76 -6.07
C ILE A 338 18.99 0.45 -5.39
N GLU A 339 20.19 -0.06 -5.65
CA GLU A 339 20.70 -1.28 -5.02
C GLU A 339 20.69 -1.19 -3.49
N LEU A 340 21.13 -0.07 -2.95
CA LEU A 340 21.18 0.17 -1.50
C LEU A 340 19.78 0.21 -0.87
N ILE A 341 18.80 0.80 -1.57
CA ILE A 341 17.44 1.01 -1.07
C ILE A 341 16.53 -0.19 -1.36
N LEU A 342 16.88 -1.03 -2.32
CA LEU A 342 16.04 -2.12 -2.82
C LEU A 342 15.49 -3.07 -1.73
N PRO A 343 16.25 -3.49 -0.69
CA PRO A 343 15.71 -4.32 0.37
C PRO A 343 14.56 -3.64 1.14
N GLY A 344 14.74 -2.36 1.48
CA GLY A 344 13.70 -1.56 2.14
C GLY A 344 12.50 -1.30 1.22
N PHE A 345 12.74 -1.05 -0.06
CA PHE A 345 11.69 -0.85 -1.04
C PHE A 345 10.87 -2.13 -1.27
N ARG A 346 11.50 -3.30 -1.32
CA ARG A 346 10.78 -4.59 -1.39
C ARG A 346 9.89 -4.83 -0.17
N SER A 347 10.40 -4.54 1.03
CA SER A 347 9.61 -4.65 2.26
C SER A 347 8.38 -3.74 2.26
N LEU A 348 8.50 -2.54 1.67
CA LEU A 348 7.43 -1.57 1.56
C LEU A 348 6.42 -1.93 0.47
N SER A 349 6.92 -2.17 -0.75
CA SER A 349 6.09 -2.41 -1.93
C SER A 349 5.48 -3.80 -1.97
N GLN A 350 6.05 -4.74 -1.19
CA GLN A 350 5.70 -6.18 -1.21
C GLN A 350 5.77 -6.82 -2.61
N ILE A 351 6.57 -6.23 -3.50
CA ILE A 351 6.81 -6.79 -4.84
C ILE A 351 7.74 -7.99 -4.69
N ALA A 352 7.26 -9.18 -5.10
CA ALA A 352 7.98 -10.46 -4.96
C ALA A 352 8.82 -10.84 -6.19
N GLU A 353 8.96 -9.94 -7.18
CA GLU A 353 9.68 -10.19 -8.42
C GLU A 353 11.20 -10.32 -8.22
N ASP A 354 11.86 -10.94 -9.19
CA ASP A 354 13.31 -11.13 -9.19
C ASP A 354 14.06 -9.80 -9.34
N THR A 355 15.30 -9.78 -8.88
CA THR A 355 16.18 -8.59 -8.96
C THR A 355 16.35 -8.08 -10.39
N SER A 356 16.37 -8.97 -11.39
CA SER A 356 16.47 -8.62 -12.81
C SER A 356 15.30 -7.74 -13.29
N PHE A 357 14.08 -7.98 -12.79
CA PHE A 357 12.91 -7.17 -13.10
C PHE A 357 13.11 -5.71 -12.65
N TYR A 358 13.57 -5.49 -11.42
CA TYR A 358 13.80 -4.15 -10.90
C TYR A 358 14.82 -3.37 -11.72
N TYR A 359 15.90 -4.01 -12.14
CA TYR A 359 16.93 -3.35 -12.95
C TYR A 359 16.45 -3.03 -14.36
N SER A 360 15.78 -3.94 -15.03
CA SER A 360 15.27 -3.71 -16.39
C SER A 360 14.27 -2.56 -16.44
N GLU A 361 13.33 -2.54 -15.50
CA GLU A 361 12.32 -1.49 -15.42
C GLU A 361 12.92 -0.13 -15.04
N THR A 362 13.75 -0.09 -13.99
CA THR A 362 14.36 1.16 -13.54
C THR A 362 15.30 1.75 -14.59
N LEU A 363 16.05 0.91 -15.32
CA LEU A 363 16.90 1.34 -16.40
C LEU A 363 16.09 2.01 -17.53
N MET A 364 14.96 1.41 -17.91
CA MET A 364 14.05 1.96 -18.92
C MET A 364 13.55 3.36 -18.51
N TYR A 365 13.12 3.55 -17.26
CA TYR A 365 12.65 4.84 -16.78
C TYR A 365 13.75 5.87 -16.67
N ILE A 366 14.96 5.48 -16.26
CA ILE A 366 16.13 6.38 -16.24
C ILE A 366 16.48 6.83 -17.66
N LEU A 367 16.47 5.92 -18.64
CA LEU A 367 16.69 6.28 -20.04
C LEU A 367 15.66 7.29 -20.56
N LEU A 368 14.39 7.08 -20.23
CA LEU A 368 13.31 8.03 -20.57
C LEU A 368 13.58 9.41 -19.97
N LEU A 369 13.95 9.50 -18.69
CA LEU A 369 14.27 10.76 -18.02
C LEU A 369 15.51 11.43 -18.63
N ILE A 370 16.52 10.67 -19.03
CA ILE A 370 17.68 11.17 -19.74
C ILE A 370 17.26 11.85 -21.05
N LEU A 371 16.40 11.22 -21.83
CA LEU A 371 15.89 11.80 -23.10
C LEU A 371 15.11 13.09 -22.85
N ILE A 372 14.24 13.11 -21.84
CA ILE A 372 13.49 14.32 -21.45
C ILE A 372 14.46 15.43 -21.03
N THR A 373 15.45 15.10 -20.19
CA THR A 373 16.44 16.08 -19.69
C THR A 373 17.27 16.67 -20.81
N ILE A 374 17.74 15.85 -21.75
CA ILE A 374 18.49 16.29 -22.94
C ILE A 374 17.62 17.20 -23.81
N SER A 375 16.37 16.85 -24.03
CA SER A 375 15.43 17.64 -24.84
C SER A 375 15.16 19.00 -24.22
N LEU A 376 14.87 19.07 -22.93
CA LEU A 376 14.66 20.34 -22.21
C LEU A 376 15.92 21.19 -22.18
N ALA A 377 17.09 20.62 -21.94
CA ALA A 377 18.35 21.31 -21.95
C ALA A 377 18.69 21.85 -23.35
N ALA A 378 18.45 21.07 -24.42
CA ALA A 378 18.68 21.49 -25.79
C ALA A 378 17.81 22.70 -26.18
N ILE A 379 16.54 22.71 -25.78
CA ILE A 379 15.63 23.85 -25.98
C ILE A 379 16.21 25.10 -25.26
N LEU A 380 16.60 24.95 -24.00
CA LEU A 380 17.13 26.05 -23.20
C LEU A 380 18.45 26.60 -23.75
N ILE A 381 19.37 25.71 -24.13
CA ILE A 381 20.66 26.09 -24.73
C ILE A 381 20.43 26.83 -26.05
N ARG A 382 19.51 26.32 -26.91
CA ARG A 382 19.17 27.02 -28.17
C ARG A 382 18.62 28.42 -27.92
N TYR A 383 17.72 28.55 -26.94
CA TYR A 383 17.15 29.84 -26.56
C TYR A 383 18.23 30.82 -26.12
N VAL A 384 19.13 30.41 -25.21
CA VAL A 384 20.23 31.24 -24.73
C VAL A 384 21.26 31.55 -25.83
N SER A 385 21.52 30.63 -26.75
CA SER A 385 22.47 30.78 -27.84
C SER A 385 22.00 31.71 -28.97
N LYS A 386 20.69 31.91 -29.13
CA LYS A 386 20.10 32.83 -30.12
C LYS A 386 20.27 34.30 -29.70
N GLN A 387 20.56 34.60 -28.45
CA GLN A 387 20.77 35.98 -28.00
C GLN A 387 22.05 36.55 -28.57
N SER A 388 21.97 37.81 -29.07
CA SER A 388 23.05 38.50 -29.76
C SER A 388 24.32 38.61 -28.90
N LEU A 389 25.47 38.29 -29.51
CA LEU A 389 26.79 38.44 -28.88
C LEU A 389 27.18 39.89 -28.69
N LEU A 390 26.72 40.81 -29.56
CA LEU A 390 26.98 42.24 -29.50
C LEU A 390 26.38 42.86 -28.21
N ASP A 391 25.20 42.43 -27.80
CA ASP A 391 24.58 42.90 -26.57
C ASP A 391 25.31 42.35 -25.32
N SER A 392 26.00 41.23 -25.47
CA SER A 392 26.78 40.61 -24.37
C SER A 392 28.11 41.36 -24.11
N ILE A 393 28.65 42.07 -25.10
CA ILE A 393 29.89 42.85 -24.98
C ILE A 393 29.59 44.26 -24.44
N LYS A 394 28.44 44.85 -24.77
CA LYS A 394 28.04 46.22 -24.41
C LYS A 394 27.47 46.42 -23.01
N HIS A 395 27.59 45.50 -22.08
CA HIS A 395 27.12 45.61 -20.68
C HIS A 395 25.62 45.94 -20.47
N LYS A 396 24.80 45.99 -21.51
CA LYS A 396 23.35 46.30 -21.46
C LYS A 396 22.54 45.11 -21.92
N SER A 397 22.66 43.95 -21.27
CA SER A 397 21.71 42.87 -21.50
C SER A 397 20.69 42.79 -20.35
N ASN A 398 19.57 43.45 -20.53
CA ASN A 398 18.39 43.24 -19.72
C ASN A 398 17.84 41.83 -20.00
N LEU A 399 18.41 40.81 -19.37
CA LEU A 399 17.91 39.44 -19.42
C LEU A 399 16.80 39.27 -18.38
N HIS A 400 15.66 39.94 -18.57
CA HIS A 400 14.50 39.83 -17.70
C HIS A 400 14.01 38.36 -17.53
N LEU A 401 13.93 37.62 -18.62
CA LEU A 401 13.43 36.22 -18.57
C LEU A 401 14.32 35.29 -17.73
N SER A 402 15.63 35.48 -17.77
CA SER A 402 16.57 34.64 -17.04
C SER A 402 16.57 34.91 -15.52
N GLY A 403 16.29 36.14 -15.10
CA GLY A 403 16.14 36.48 -13.68
C GLY A 403 14.86 35.88 -13.10
N TRP A 404 13.77 35.96 -13.85
CA TRP A 404 12.45 35.41 -13.43
C TRP A 404 12.46 33.88 -13.35
N PHE A 405 12.96 33.18 -14.39
CA PHE A 405 13.10 31.72 -14.38
C PHE A 405 13.91 31.22 -13.18
N TYR A 406 14.97 31.92 -12.84
CA TYR A 406 15.86 31.58 -11.76
C TYR A 406 15.17 31.77 -10.39
N LYS A 407 14.53 32.91 -10.16
CA LYS A 407 13.79 33.21 -8.94
C LYS A 407 12.61 32.25 -8.79
N GLY A 408 11.85 32.01 -9.87
CA GLY A 408 10.73 31.07 -9.88
C GLY A 408 11.16 29.65 -9.55
N SER A 409 12.28 29.18 -10.11
CA SER A 409 12.81 27.85 -9.80
C SER A 409 13.18 27.68 -8.34
N VAL A 410 13.88 28.64 -7.74
CA VAL A 410 14.28 28.59 -6.32
C VAL A 410 13.07 28.72 -5.41
N SER A 411 12.15 29.64 -5.70
CA SER A 411 10.91 29.81 -4.92
C SER A 411 10.05 28.54 -4.96
N PHE A 412 9.94 27.91 -6.13
CA PHE A 412 9.24 26.63 -6.28
C PHE A 412 9.90 25.52 -5.45
N GLN A 413 11.23 25.40 -5.50
CA GLN A 413 11.96 24.39 -4.71
C GLN A 413 11.77 24.60 -3.21
N LEU A 414 11.84 25.85 -2.73
CA LEU A 414 11.59 26.17 -1.32
C LEU A 414 10.16 25.85 -0.92
N PHE A 415 9.18 26.23 -1.74
CA PHE A 415 7.77 25.92 -1.49
C PHE A 415 7.54 24.42 -1.37
N VAL A 416 8.06 23.62 -2.31
CA VAL A 416 7.95 22.15 -2.26
C VAL A 416 8.65 21.59 -1.02
N SER A 417 9.85 22.07 -0.69
CA SER A 417 10.60 21.58 0.48
C SER A 417 9.88 21.88 1.78
N ILE A 418 9.35 23.09 1.96
CA ILE A 418 8.59 23.49 3.15
C ILE A 418 7.29 22.67 3.25
N GLY A 419 6.59 22.50 2.12
CA GLY A 419 5.36 21.68 2.07
C GLY A 419 5.62 20.23 2.45
N LEU A 420 6.68 19.62 1.94
CA LEU A 420 7.04 18.23 2.29
C LEU A 420 7.43 18.08 3.76
N VAL A 421 8.18 19.03 4.34
CA VAL A 421 8.52 19.03 5.76
C VAL A 421 7.26 19.12 6.61
N PHE A 422 6.36 20.03 6.26
CA PHE A 422 5.08 20.17 6.95
C PHE A 422 4.26 18.87 6.90
N CYS A 423 4.10 18.28 5.72
CA CYS A 423 3.40 17.00 5.55
C CYS A 423 4.05 15.89 6.38
N THR A 424 5.39 15.83 6.40
CA THR A 424 6.13 14.84 7.19
C THR A 424 5.87 15.02 8.70
N MET A 425 5.92 16.25 9.20
CA MET A 425 5.66 16.54 10.62
C MET A 425 4.23 16.19 11.01
N VAL A 426 3.25 16.50 10.18
CA VAL A 426 1.84 16.14 10.41
C VAL A 426 1.69 14.62 10.44
N MET A 427 2.27 13.91 9.48
CA MET A 427 2.19 12.46 9.41
C MET A 427 2.87 11.78 10.60
N MET A 428 4.04 12.25 11.03
CA MET A 428 4.71 11.74 12.25
C MET A 428 3.84 11.93 13.50
N LYS A 429 3.21 13.09 13.64
CA LYS A 429 2.26 13.33 14.75
C LYS A 429 1.03 12.45 14.69
N GLN A 430 0.47 12.23 13.49
CA GLN A 430 -0.64 11.31 13.30
C GLN A 430 -0.26 9.89 13.69
N LEU A 431 0.90 9.42 13.24
CA LEU A 431 1.41 8.07 13.60
C LEU A 431 1.62 7.91 15.10
N ASP A 432 2.24 8.89 15.75
CA ASP A 432 2.42 8.87 17.20
C ASP A 432 1.08 8.79 17.95
N TYR A 433 0.10 9.58 17.50
CA TYR A 433 -1.26 9.51 18.02
C TYR A 433 -1.90 8.12 17.81
N LEU A 434 -1.81 7.55 16.60
CA LEU A 434 -2.39 6.26 16.26
C LEU A 434 -1.72 5.08 16.98
N LEU A 435 -0.42 5.19 17.28
CA LEU A 435 0.32 4.14 17.97
C LEU A 435 0.22 4.22 19.48
N ASN A 436 0.18 5.42 20.06
CA ASN A 436 0.36 5.64 21.49
C ASN A 436 -0.87 6.20 22.22
N SER A 437 -1.96 6.53 21.48
CA SER A 437 -3.15 7.10 22.11
C SER A 437 -3.93 6.08 22.94
N LYS A 438 -4.31 6.47 24.14
CA LYS A 438 -5.26 5.75 24.99
C LYS A 438 -6.71 5.82 24.45
N GLU A 439 -6.95 6.62 23.44
CA GLU A 439 -8.26 6.81 22.82
C GLU A 439 -8.66 5.67 21.87
N LEU A 440 -7.78 4.70 21.66
CA LEU A 440 -8.06 3.51 20.82
C LEU A 440 -9.08 2.54 21.44
N GLY A 441 -9.52 2.80 22.69
CA GLY A 441 -10.62 2.09 23.33
C GLY A 441 -10.26 0.76 23.97
N LEU A 442 -9.02 0.26 23.81
CA LEU A 442 -8.55 -0.96 24.46
C LEU A 442 -7.02 -0.93 24.67
N ASN A 443 -6.59 -1.65 25.70
CA ASN A 443 -5.16 -1.93 25.89
C ASN A 443 -4.74 -3.13 25.04
N ARG A 444 -3.71 -2.97 24.20
CA ARG A 444 -3.16 -4.01 23.32
C ARG A 444 -1.73 -4.41 23.68
N HIS A 445 -1.09 -3.68 24.60
CA HIS A 445 0.31 -3.88 24.92
C HIS A 445 0.52 -5.13 25.78
N ASN A 446 1.56 -5.89 25.42
CA ASN A 446 1.96 -7.12 26.12
C ASN A 446 0.86 -8.19 26.19
N ILE A 447 0.05 -8.31 25.14
CA ILE A 447 -1.03 -9.30 25.01
C ILE A 447 -0.68 -10.30 23.90
N GLY A 448 -0.69 -11.58 24.29
CA GLY A 448 -0.54 -12.72 23.40
C GLY A 448 -1.86 -13.46 23.21
N VAL A 449 -2.03 -14.07 22.05
CA VAL A 449 -3.21 -14.89 21.73
C VAL A 449 -2.75 -16.22 21.19
N ILE A 450 -3.30 -17.31 21.75
CA ILE A 450 -3.26 -18.64 21.15
C ILE A 450 -4.54 -18.75 20.32
N ALA A 451 -4.39 -18.65 19.00
CA ALA A 451 -5.52 -18.91 18.11
C ALA A 451 -5.80 -20.42 18.10
N SER A 452 -6.98 -20.83 18.53
CA SER A 452 -7.37 -22.26 18.54
C SER A 452 -7.21 -22.83 17.13
N GLY A 453 -6.18 -23.66 16.93
CA GLY A 453 -5.89 -24.37 15.69
C GLY A 453 -6.26 -25.84 15.83
N TYR A 454 -6.69 -26.43 14.74
CA TYR A 454 -6.85 -27.89 14.65
C TYR A 454 -5.52 -28.58 15.02
N GLY A 455 -5.61 -29.64 15.84
CA GLY A 455 -4.48 -30.45 16.21
C GLY A 455 -3.93 -30.25 17.63
N PHE A 456 -4.50 -29.32 18.39
CA PHE A 456 -4.13 -29.06 19.79
C PHE A 456 -5.33 -29.21 20.76
N GLU A 457 -6.34 -29.95 20.34
CA GLU A 457 -7.53 -30.24 21.15
C GLU A 457 -7.11 -31.00 22.40
N GLY A 458 -7.49 -30.48 23.58
CA GLY A 458 -7.14 -31.06 24.87
C GLY A 458 -5.76 -30.69 25.44
N VAL A 459 -4.99 -29.83 24.80
CA VAL A 459 -3.76 -29.34 25.40
C VAL A 459 -4.10 -28.27 26.44
N PRO A 460 -3.62 -28.43 27.71
CA PRO A 460 -3.95 -27.52 28.80
C PRO A 460 -3.09 -26.25 28.75
N PHE A 461 -3.21 -25.47 27.67
CA PHE A 461 -2.41 -24.25 27.50
C PHE A 461 -2.65 -23.21 28.59
N LYS A 462 -3.85 -23.14 29.16
CA LYS A 462 -4.16 -22.23 30.25
C LYS A 462 -3.34 -22.55 31.48
N GLU A 463 -3.31 -23.80 31.88
CA GLU A 463 -2.55 -24.30 33.04
C GLU A 463 -1.03 -24.11 32.81
N ILE A 464 -0.57 -24.31 31.56
CA ILE A 464 0.81 -24.09 31.18
C ILE A 464 1.16 -22.60 31.33
N LEU A 465 0.31 -21.70 30.84
CA LEU A 465 0.51 -20.26 30.95
C LEU A 465 0.50 -19.77 32.41
N GLU A 466 -0.47 -20.24 33.21
CA GLU A 466 -0.60 -19.88 34.62
C GLU A 466 0.63 -20.29 35.46
N GLN A 467 1.37 -21.33 35.04
CA GLN A 467 2.62 -21.75 35.67
C GLN A 467 3.84 -20.95 35.22
N MET A 468 3.72 -20.11 34.18
CA MET A 468 4.84 -19.30 33.70
C MET A 468 4.99 -18.01 34.52
N PRO A 469 6.16 -17.73 35.10
CA PRO A 469 6.38 -16.52 35.89
C PRO A 469 6.32 -15.22 35.07
N ASP A 470 6.44 -15.35 33.75
CA ASP A 470 6.39 -14.24 32.82
C ASP A 470 4.96 -13.90 32.34
N VAL A 471 3.97 -14.72 32.68
CA VAL A 471 2.56 -14.50 32.41
C VAL A 471 1.87 -13.88 33.61
N ILE A 472 1.05 -12.88 33.38
CA ILE A 472 0.38 -12.11 34.44
C ILE A 472 -1.05 -12.61 34.64
N GLU A 473 -1.77 -12.81 33.54
CA GLU A 473 -3.21 -13.12 33.52
C GLU A 473 -3.60 -13.86 32.23
N CYS A 474 -4.56 -14.78 32.29
CA CYS A 474 -5.07 -15.50 31.14
C CYS A 474 -6.60 -15.41 31.10
N LEU A 475 -7.16 -15.31 29.90
CA LEU A 475 -8.59 -15.23 29.65
C LEU A 475 -8.98 -16.08 28.43
N TYR A 476 -10.06 -16.87 28.54
CA TYR A 476 -10.72 -17.42 27.36
C TYR A 476 -11.64 -16.35 26.75
N GLY A 477 -11.35 -15.93 25.51
CA GLY A 477 -12.13 -14.97 24.75
C GLY A 477 -12.72 -15.59 23.50
N PHE A 478 -13.99 -15.26 23.17
CA PHE A 478 -14.62 -15.71 21.93
C PHE A 478 -14.07 -15.01 20.71
N TYR A 479 -13.68 -13.77 20.88
CA TYR A 479 -13.13 -12.92 19.82
C TYR A 479 -11.87 -12.24 20.31
N THR A 480 -10.87 -12.24 19.46
CA THR A 480 -9.70 -11.39 19.64
C THR A 480 -10.00 -10.05 19.02
N PRO A 481 -9.74 -8.93 19.70
CA PRO A 481 -9.93 -7.63 19.09
C PRO A 481 -8.93 -7.36 17.96
N ILE A 482 -7.74 -7.95 18.03
CA ILE A 482 -6.69 -7.79 17.01
C ILE A 482 -5.98 -9.14 16.78
N PRO A 483 -6.00 -9.72 15.58
CA PRO A 483 -6.85 -9.32 14.45
C PRO A 483 -8.33 -9.61 14.73
N LYS A 484 -9.21 -8.76 14.27
CA LYS A 484 -10.65 -9.03 14.39
C LYS A 484 -11.02 -10.27 13.58
N MET A 485 -11.51 -11.31 14.26
CA MET A 485 -11.79 -12.61 13.65
C MET A 485 -13.28 -12.86 13.37
N SER A 486 -14.17 -11.95 13.79
CA SER A 486 -15.61 -12.06 13.57
C SER A 486 -16.15 -10.84 12.86
N PHE A 487 -17.05 -11.07 11.91
CA PHE A 487 -17.68 -10.04 11.07
C PHE A 487 -19.21 -10.23 11.01
N TYR A 488 -19.82 -10.70 12.10
CA TYR A 488 -21.27 -10.79 12.14
C TYR A 488 -21.89 -9.41 12.35
N SER A 489 -22.91 -9.10 11.57
CA SER A 489 -23.62 -7.84 11.67
C SER A 489 -25.13 -8.03 11.65
N TYR A 490 -25.83 -7.10 12.28
CA TYR A 490 -27.27 -6.95 12.20
C TYR A 490 -27.64 -5.74 11.37
N GLU A 491 -28.64 -5.86 10.51
CA GLU A 491 -29.33 -4.74 9.90
C GLU A 491 -30.51 -4.35 10.81
N VAL A 492 -30.42 -3.20 11.46
CA VAL A 492 -31.49 -2.67 12.31
C VAL A 492 -32.44 -1.87 11.46
N ARG A 493 -33.70 -2.24 11.50
CA ARG A 493 -34.78 -1.62 10.72
C ARG A 493 -35.70 -0.76 11.56
N GLU A 494 -35.78 -1.02 12.86
CA GLU A 494 -36.64 -0.30 13.79
C GLU A 494 -35.91 -0.03 15.11
N TRP A 495 -35.96 1.22 15.56
CA TRP A 495 -35.43 1.66 16.85
C TRP A 495 -36.23 2.84 17.41
N GLU A 496 -36.13 3.05 18.71
CA GLU A 496 -36.84 4.13 19.39
C GLU A 496 -36.33 5.49 18.94
N GLY A 497 -37.26 6.35 18.49
CA GLY A 497 -36.93 7.71 17.99
C GLY A 497 -36.53 7.76 16.52
N GLN A 498 -36.70 6.67 15.77
CA GLN A 498 -36.44 6.64 14.32
C GLN A 498 -37.33 7.67 13.59
N ALA A 499 -36.67 8.63 12.90
CA ALA A 499 -37.37 9.66 12.14
C ALA A 499 -37.84 9.18 10.75
N ASP A 500 -37.03 8.40 10.11
CA ASP A 500 -37.28 7.85 8.77
C ASP A 500 -37.38 6.31 8.83
N LYS A 501 -38.55 5.79 8.51
CA LYS A 501 -38.84 4.34 8.53
C LYS A 501 -38.12 3.55 7.44
N GLU A 502 -37.57 4.21 6.43
CA GLU A 502 -36.77 3.57 5.37
C GLU A 502 -35.29 3.51 5.77
N GLN A 503 -34.86 4.29 6.74
CA GLN A 503 -33.48 4.27 7.20
C GLN A 503 -33.13 2.90 7.80
N ARG A 504 -31.91 2.43 7.50
CA ARG A 504 -31.32 1.19 8.01
C ARG A 504 -29.99 1.51 8.65
N ILE A 505 -29.73 0.88 9.78
CA ILE A 505 -28.43 1.00 10.47
C ILE A 505 -27.84 -0.40 10.59
N LYS A 506 -26.60 -0.53 10.18
CA LYS A 506 -25.86 -1.76 10.33
C LYS A 506 -25.03 -1.72 11.58
N LEU A 507 -25.20 -2.69 12.45
CA LEU A 507 -24.45 -2.84 13.69
C LEU A 507 -23.59 -4.10 13.62
N GLU A 508 -22.32 -3.97 13.93
CA GLU A 508 -21.48 -5.14 14.17
C GLU A 508 -21.93 -5.83 15.47
N LYS A 509 -22.04 -7.16 15.41
CA LYS A 509 -22.39 -7.98 16.56
C LYS A 509 -21.12 -8.42 17.28
N GLU A 510 -21.01 -8.08 18.55
CA GLU A 510 -19.90 -8.46 19.41
C GLU A 510 -20.42 -9.09 20.69
N THR A 511 -19.53 -9.77 21.43
CA THR A 511 -19.81 -10.28 22.77
C THR A 511 -18.79 -9.72 23.75
N ILE A 512 -19.28 -9.29 24.90
CA ILE A 512 -18.45 -8.73 25.98
C ILE A 512 -19.00 -9.18 27.34
N ASN A 513 -18.09 -9.47 28.26
CA ASN A 513 -18.40 -9.67 29.68
C ASN A 513 -17.49 -8.78 30.53
N GLN A 514 -17.71 -8.76 31.84
CA GLN A 514 -16.93 -7.97 32.78
C GLN A 514 -15.44 -8.33 32.79
N ASP A 515 -15.12 -9.64 32.71
CA ASP A 515 -13.71 -10.11 32.71
C ASP A 515 -12.97 -9.62 31.45
N TYR A 516 -13.63 -9.70 30.29
CA TYR A 516 -13.07 -9.19 29.04
C TYR A 516 -12.85 -7.66 29.10
N ALA A 517 -13.84 -6.93 29.62
CA ALA A 517 -13.72 -5.48 29.76
C ALA A 517 -12.60 -5.07 30.70
N ASN A 518 -12.43 -5.77 31.83
CA ASN A 518 -11.34 -5.54 32.77
C ASN A 518 -9.99 -5.89 32.15
N PHE A 519 -9.90 -7.03 31.47
CA PHE A 519 -8.67 -7.50 30.83
C PHE A 519 -8.16 -6.49 29.78
N PHE A 520 -9.04 -5.98 28.92
CA PHE A 520 -8.67 -5.03 27.87
C PHE A 520 -8.80 -3.57 28.29
N GLN A 521 -9.20 -3.29 29.55
CA GLN A 521 -9.43 -1.94 30.08
C GLN A 521 -10.44 -1.13 29.24
N VAL A 522 -11.54 -1.78 28.83
CA VAL A 522 -12.61 -1.13 28.07
C VAL A 522 -13.33 -0.13 28.96
N GLU A 523 -13.47 1.13 28.48
CA GLU A 523 -14.09 2.22 29.21
C GLU A 523 -15.60 2.27 28.94
N VAL A 524 -16.41 2.26 30.02
CA VAL A 524 -17.85 2.53 29.96
C VAL A 524 -18.07 4.02 30.16
N LEU A 525 -18.66 4.67 29.17
CA LEU A 525 -18.89 6.13 29.17
C LEU A 525 -20.20 6.49 29.86
N GLU A 526 -21.25 5.70 29.66
CA GLU A 526 -22.58 5.94 30.21
C GLU A 526 -23.23 4.60 30.58
N GLY A 527 -23.96 4.55 31.70
CA GLY A 527 -24.64 3.35 32.17
C GLY A 527 -23.72 2.37 32.89
N ASN A 528 -23.97 1.07 32.75
CA ASN A 528 -23.25 -0.01 33.41
C ASN A 528 -22.90 -1.14 32.45
N MET A 529 -21.84 -1.90 32.77
CA MET A 529 -21.54 -3.16 32.07
C MET A 529 -22.67 -4.17 32.21
N LEU A 530 -22.70 -5.14 31.28
CA LEU A 530 -23.62 -6.29 31.35
C LEU A 530 -23.21 -7.22 32.48
N ASP A 531 -24.20 -7.65 33.25
CA ASP A 531 -24.06 -8.62 34.32
C ASP A 531 -24.79 -9.94 33.93
N GLU A 532 -24.38 -11.08 34.51
CA GLU A 532 -25.04 -12.37 34.28
C GLU A 532 -26.55 -12.41 34.68
N LYS A 533 -26.96 -11.46 35.53
CA LYS A 533 -28.37 -11.27 35.90
C LYS A 533 -29.18 -10.53 34.83
N ASP A 534 -28.53 -9.88 33.89
CA ASP A 534 -29.19 -9.21 32.78
C ASP A 534 -29.72 -10.29 31.82
N GLY A 535 -30.96 -10.13 31.41
CA GLY A 535 -31.55 -10.99 30.37
C GLY A 535 -30.83 -10.81 29.00
N LYS A 536 -31.12 -11.69 28.06
CA LYS A 536 -30.65 -11.58 26.69
C LYS A 536 -31.03 -10.27 25.98
N GLU A 537 -32.01 -9.57 26.55
CA GLU A 537 -32.53 -8.31 26.04
C GLU A 537 -31.60 -7.11 26.35
N ALA A 538 -30.72 -7.22 27.36
CA ALA A 538 -29.80 -6.14 27.70
C ALA A 538 -28.56 -6.14 26.79
N VAL A 539 -28.23 -4.96 26.27
CA VAL A 539 -27.11 -4.79 25.34
C VAL A 539 -26.29 -3.54 25.68
N LEU A 540 -25.00 -3.57 25.29
CA LEU A 540 -24.22 -2.33 25.21
C LEU A 540 -24.09 -1.92 23.74
N ILE A 541 -23.87 -0.63 23.55
CA ILE A 541 -23.51 -0.09 22.24
C ILE A 541 -22.24 0.77 22.35
N ASN A 542 -21.55 0.99 21.24
CA ASN A 542 -20.44 1.94 21.22
C ASN A 542 -20.93 3.37 20.89
N GLU A 543 -20.08 4.36 21.06
CA GLU A 543 -20.39 5.77 20.73
C GLU A 543 -20.82 5.92 19.26
N ALA A 544 -20.21 5.17 18.34
CA ALA A 544 -20.54 5.20 16.92
C ALA A 544 -22.00 4.75 16.68
N ALA A 545 -22.48 3.74 17.40
CA ALA A 545 -23.86 3.29 17.31
C ALA A 545 -24.82 4.31 17.92
N ALA A 546 -24.51 4.89 19.08
CA ALA A 546 -25.32 5.96 19.68
C ALA A 546 -25.50 7.15 18.71
N LYS A 547 -24.41 7.55 18.06
CA LYS A 547 -24.42 8.61 17.03
C LYS A 547 -25.23 8.20 15.79
N ALA A 548 -25.10 6.95 15.34
CA ALA A 548 -25.84 6.45 14.16
C ALA A 548 -27.36 6.44 14.41
N PHE A 549 -27.79 6.12 15.65
CA PHE A 549 -29.19 6.19 16.06
C PHE A 549 -29.69 7.62 16.31
N GLY A 550 -28.79 8.61 16.38
CA GLY A 550 -29.12 10.00 16.71
C GLY A 550 -29.53 10.19 18.18
N TRP A 551 -28.98 9.38 19.11
CA TRP A 551 -29.31 9.45 20.53
C TRP A 551 -28.29 10.23 21.35
N ASP A 552 -28.77 11.30 22.01
CA ASP A 552 -27.96 12.02 23.03
C ASP A 552 -27.99 11.28 24.39
N HIS A 553 -29.09 10.55 24.68
CA HIS A 553 -29.25 9.72 25.89
C HIS A 553 -29.70 8.32 25.48
N PRO A 554 -28.75 7.42 25.21
CA PRO A 554 -29.05 6.09 24.69
C PRO A 554 -29.51 5.08 25.73
N ILE A 555 -29.28 5.32 27.03
CA ILE A 555 -29.63 4.39 28.11
C ILE A 555 -31.13 4.18 28.19
N GLY A 556 -31.58 2.91 28.25
CA GLY A 556 -32.98 2.51 28.29
C GLY A 556 -33.68 2.52 26.93
N LYS A 557 -33.07 3.03 25.87
CA LYS A 557 -33.60 3.02 24.51
C LYS A 557 -33.72 1.62 23.96
N LYS A 558 -34.68 1.41 23.06
CA LYS A 558 -35.02 0.09 22.50
C LYS A 558 -34.57 -0.02 21.06
N ILE A 559 -33.95 -1.15 20.76
CA ILE A 559 -33.54 -1.58 19.42
C ILE A 559 -34.31 -2.85 19.08
N HIS A 560 -34.96 -2.88 17.93
CA HIS A 560 -35.68 -4.06 17.44
C HIS A 560 -34.77 -4.82 16.47
N LEU A 561 -34.21 -5.91 16.98
CA LEU A 561 -33.54 -6.94 16.18
C LEU A 561 -34.51 -8.11 15.98
N ASN A 562 -34.03 -9.36 16.04
CA ASN A 562 -34.91 -10.55 16.12
C ASN A 562 -35.70 -10.55 17.43
N GLU A 563 -35.15 -9.99 18.50
CA GLU A 563 -35.74 -9.75 19.81
C GLU A 563 -35.63 -8.27 20.17
N LYS A 564 -36.43 -7.80 21.13
CA LYS A 564 -36.33 -6.43 21.63
C LYS A 564 -35.13 -6.32 22.54
N CYS A 565 -34.17 -5.47 22.17
CA CYS A 565 -32.98 -5.17 22.96
C CYS A 565 -33.11 -3.81 23.65
N ILE A 566 -32.61 -3.71 24.88
CA ILE A 566 -32.61 -2.47 25.70
C ILE A 566 -31.15 -2.09 25.96
N VAL A 567 -30.79 -0.84 25.65
CA VAL A 567 -29.45 -0.33 25.87
C VAL A 567 -29.21 -0.11 27.36
N LYS A 568 -28.30 -0.86 27.96
CA LYS A 568 -27.88 -0.76 29.37
C LYS A 568 -26.67 0.16 29.57
N GLY A 569 -25.80 0.25 28.60
CA GLY A 569 -24.61 1.10 28.67
C GLY A 569 -24.02 1.44 27.31
N VAL A 570 -23.18 2.45 27.32
CA VAL A 570 -22.39 2.89 26.17
C VAL A 570 -20.93 2.75 26.49
N ILE A 571 -20.21 2.05 25.64
CA ILE A 571 -18.75 1.89 25.75
C ILE A 571 -18.04 2.81 24.74
N LYS A 572 -16.81 3.16 25.09
CA LYS A 572 -15.91 3.91 24.19
C LYS A 572 -15.71 3.15 22.88
N ASN A 573 -15.54 3.88 21.80
CA ASN A 573 -15.21 3.28 20.51
C ASN A 573 -13.94 2.43 20.58
N ILE A 574 -13.98 1.22 20.05
CA ILE A 574 -12.84 0.33 19.96
C ILE A 574 -12.36 0.25 18.52
N TYR A 575 -11.08 0.57 18.29
CA TYR A 575 -10.45 0.48 16.99
C TYR A 575 -9.79 -0.90 16.83
N TYR A 576 -10.49 -1.81 16.18
CA TYR A 576 -10.00 -3.17 15.91
C TYR A 576 -8.98 -3.24 14.77
N ASN A 577 -9.05 -2.29 13.85
CA ASN A 577 -8.14 -2.14 12.72
C ASN A 577 -7.35 -0.84 12.87
N ALA A 578 -6.48 -0.55 11.90
CA ALA A 578 -5.83 0.76 11.85
C ALA A 578 -6.89 1.88 11.90
N PRO A 579 -6.77 2.88 12.79
CA PRO A 579 -7.80 3.90 13.01
C PRO A 579 -7.83 4.98 11.92
N ILE A 580 -7.65 4.57 10.69
CA ILE A 580 -7.78 5.35 9.46
C ILE A 580 -9.20 5.32 8.91
N HIS A 581 -10.04 4.42 9.45
CA HIS A 581 -11.46 4.35 9.14
C HIS A 581 -12.31 4.78 10.34
N PRO A 582 -13.50 5.31 10.09
CA PRO A 582 -14.47 5.52 11.14
C PRO A 582 -14.76 4.21 11.87
N VAL A 583 -14.96 4.28 13.19
CA VAL A 583 -15.37 3.11 13.96
C VAL A 583 -16.78 2.70 13.52
N THR A 584 -16.95 1.42 13.25
CA THR A 584 -18.24 0.86 12.87
C THR A 584 -19.18 0.87 14.07
N PRO A 585 -20.45 1.26 13.89
CA PRO A 585 -21.48 1.07 14.90
C PRO A 585 -21.54 -0.39 15.35
N ALA A 586 -21.50 -0.63 16.67
CA ALA A 586 -21.43 -2.00 17.21
C ALA A 586 -22.39 -2.16 18.38
N ILE A 587 -22.93 -3.37 18.50
CA ILE A 587 -23.78 -3.83 19.60
C ILE A 587 -23.15 -5.04 20.27
N PHE A 588 -23.14 -5.02 21.61
CA PHE A 588 -22.45 -6.02 22.42
C PHE A 588 -23.45 -6.79 23.27
N PHE A 589 -23.35 -8.09 23.24
CA PHE A 589 -24.18 -9.03 23.99
C PHE A 589 -23.35 -9.76 25.04
N LEU A 590 -24.03 -10.33 26.07
CA LEU A 590 -23.41 -11.33 26.91
C LEU A 590 -23.17 -12.62 26.12
N PRO A 591 -22.04 -13.30 26.30
CA PRO A 591 -21.81 -14.61 25.69
C PRO A 591 -22.82 -15.65 26.18
N ASP A 592 -23.43 -16.40 25.25
CA ASP A 592 -24.33 -17.51 25.57
C ASP A 592 -23.60 -18.62 26.35
N ASN A 593 -24.33 -19.36 27.22
CA ASN A 593 -23.77 -20.50 27.98
C ASN A 593 -23.16 -21.59 27.08
N LYS A 594 -23.64 -21.75 25.84
CA LYS A 594 -23.04 -22.63 24.83
C LYS A 594 -21.70 -22.12 24.31
N GLN A 595 -21.46 -20.82 24.41
CA GLN A 595 -20.25 -20.18 24.02
C GLN A 595 -19.21 -20.11 25.15
N LYS A 596 -19.63 -20.32 26.41
CA LYS A 596 -18.74 -20.42 27.58
C LYS A 596 -17.91 -21.72 27.60
N SER A 597 -18.09 -22.62 26.64
CA SER A 597 -17.30 -23.86 26.52
C SER A 597 -15.86 -23.51 26.11
N GLU A 598 -14.93 -23.84 26.99
CA GLU A 598 -13.48 -23.63 26.86
C GLU A 598 -12.87 -24.15 25.55
N SER A 599 -13.57 -25.05 24.86
CA SER A 599 -13.11 -25.75 23.67
C SER A 599 -13.23 -24.95 22.34
N ARG A 600 -13.87 -23.78 22.34
CA ARG A 600 -14.13 -23.01 21.09
C ARG A 600 -13.63 -21.56 21.09
N GLY A 601 -12.99 -21.12 22.17
CA GLY A 601 -12.45 -19.74 22.28
C GLY A 601 -10.95 -19.65 22.00
N HIS A 602 -10.50 -18.41 21.81
CA HIS A 602 -9.08 -18.11 21.79
C HIS A 602 -8.58 -17.94 23.24
N LEU A 603 -7.42 -18.47 23.56
CA LEU A 603 -6.78 -18.21 24.84
C LEU A 603 -5.93 -16.94 24.71
N ILE A 604 -6.31 -15.92 25.47
CA ILE A 604 -5.66 -14.60 25.48
C ILE A 604 -4.90 -14.48 26.81
N PHE A 605 -3.71 -13.93 26.78
CA PHE A 605 -2.88 -13.79 27.98
C PHE A 605 -2.06 -12.51 27.98
N LYS A 606 -1.86 -11.95 29.17
CA LYS A 606 -0.92 -10.84 29.41
C LYS A 606 0.42 -11.38 29.82
N PHE A 607 1.49 -10.84 29.25
CA PHE A 607 2.87 -11.19 29.61
C PHE A 607 3.67 -9.97 30.06
N LYS A 608 4.78 -10.17 30.76
CA LYS A 608 5.67 -9.10 31.19
C LYS A 608 6.42 -8.50 29.98
N GLU A 609 6.61 -7.19 30.00
CA GLU A 609 7.33 -6.49 28.93
C GLU A 609 8.69 -7.16 28.63
N GLY A 610 8.98 -7.34 27.34
CA GLY A 610 10.21 -7.95 26.84
C GLY A 610 10.28 -9.49 26.93
N THR A 611 9.28 -10.18 27.52
CA THR A 611 9.32 -11.66 27.72
C THR A 611 8.62 -12.46 26.61
N TRP A 612 8.05 -11.83 25.61
CA TRP A 612 7.32 -12.48 24.51
C TRP A 612 8.08 -13.65 23.88
N LYS A 613 9.37 -13.45 23.58
CA LYS A 613 10.19 -14.50 22.97
C LYS A 613 10.27 -15.76 23.82
N ASN A 614 10.45 -15.61 25.15
CA ASN A 614 10.56 -16.74 26.07
C ASN A 614 9.20 -17.47 26.19
N VAL A 615 8.11 -16.70 26.36
CA VAL A 615 6.74 -17.27 26.49
C VAL A 615 6.36 -18.00 25.22
N SER A 616 6.54 -17.37 24.08
CA SER A 616 6.18 -17.95 22.77
C SER A 616 6.99 -19.20 22.44
N GLN A 617 8.29 -19.22 22.75
CA GLN A 617 9.15 -20.37 22.55
C GLN A 617 8.69 -21.56 23.42
N LYS A 618 8.44 -21.32 24.70
CA LYS A 618 7.99 -22.38 25.62
C LYS A 618 6.63 -22.96 25.21
N LEU A 619 5.70 -22.11 24.78
CA LEU A 619 4.41 -22.59 24.25
C LEU A 619 4.58 -23.46 23.00
N ARG A 620 5.48 -23.11 22.11
CA ARG A 620 5.80 -23.90 20.91
C ARG A 620 6.45 -25.23 21.27
N GLU A 621 7.34 -25.25 22.25
CA GLU A 621 7.97 -26.48 22.76
C GLU A 621 6.92 -27.44 23.37
N GLU A 622 5.98 -26.93 24.15
CA GLU A 622 4.91 -27.74 24.71
C GLU A 622 3.92 -28.24 23.63
N ALA A 623 3.59 -27.38 22.66
CA ALA A 623 2.78 -27.77 21.53
C ALA A 623 3.45 -28.87 20.66
N TYR A 624 4.76 -28.74 20.42
CA TYR A 624 5.55 -29.71 19.64
C TYR A 624 5.57 -31.09 20.30
N LYS A 625 5.58 -31.16 21.64
CA LYS A 625 5.50 -32.45 22.36
C LYS A 625 4.20 -33.20 22.08
N VAL A 626 3.11 -32.46 21.88
CA VAL A 626 1.77 -33.04 21.63
C VAL A 626 1.56 -33.36 20.16
N ASN A 627 1.91 -32.44 19.28
CA ASN A 627 1.76 -32.62 17.83
C ASN A 627 2.93 -31.95 17.07
N PRO A 628 3.98 -32.72 16.76
CA PRO A 628 5.14 -32.19 16.04
C PRO A 628 4.84 -31.68 14.63
N ASN A 629 3.74 -32.12 14.02
CA ASN A 629 3.36 -31.78 12.65
C ASN A 629 2.39 -30.60 12.55
N ALA A 630 1.89 -30.08 13.69
CA ALA A 630 1.00 -28.95 13.71
C ALA A 630 1.74 -27.68 14.20
N GLU A 631 1.51 -26.56 13.51
CA GLU A 631 2.07 -25.27 13.91
C GLU A 631 1.11 -24.55 14.87
N LEU A 632 1.61 -24.24 16.07
CA LEU A 632 0.87 -23.43 17.03
C LEU A 632 0.81 -21.98 16.56
N ARG A 633 -0.38 -21.49 16.27
CA ARG A 633 -0.60 -20.11 15.85
C ARG A 633 -0.64 -19.18 17.06
N LEU A 634 0.51 -18.54 17.32
CA LEU A 634 0.66 -17.52 18.34
C LEU A 634 0.64 -16.13 17.69
N ILE A 635 -0.11 -15.23 18.29
CA ILE A 635 -0.25 -13.84 17.82
C ILE A 635 0.16 -12.91 18.96
N ASN A 636 1.10 -12.04 18.73
CA ASN A 636 1.34 -10.88 19.57
C ASN A 636 0.47 -9.74 19.04
N MET A 637 -0.43 -9.22 19.88
CA MET A 637 -1.38 -8.19 19.45
C MET A 637 -0.70 -6.88 19.06
N GLU A 638 0.36 -6.52 19.76
CA GLU A 638 1.14 -5.31 19.47
C GLU A 638 1.87 -5.44 18.12
N GLU A 639 2.61 -6.54 17.91
CA GLU A 639 3.27 -6.82 16.62
C GLU A 639 2.26 -6.88 15.47
N LYS A 640 1.06 -7.43 15.71
CA LYS A 640 0.02 -7.51 14.69
C LYS A 640 -0.57 -6.14 14.35
N TYR A 641 -0.71 -5.28 15.34
CA TYR A 641 -1.14 -3.90 15.12
C TYR A 641 -0.06 -3.08 14.39
N ASP A 642 1.20 -3.28 14.75
CA ASP A 642 2.33 -2.68 14.04
C ASP A 642 2.39 -3.12 12.56
N GLU A 643 2.01 -4.38 12.28
CA GLU A 643 1.88 -4.88 10.91
C GLU A 643 0.81 -4.12 10.13
N TYR A 644 -0.33 -3.80 10.74
CA TYR A 644 -1.36 -2.97 10.11
C TYR A 644 -0.86 -1.54 9.83
N MET A 645 -0.02 -1.00 10.72
CA MET A 645 0.54 0.34 10.57
C MET A 645 1.84 0.38 9.76
N LYS A 646 2.29 -0.77 9.24
CA LYS A 646 3.56 -0.88 8.49
C LYS A 646 3.58 -0.01 7.24
N SER A 647 2.44 0.11 6.57
CA SER A 647 2.30 0.94 5.37
C SER A 647 2.50 2.43 5.70
N GLU A 648 1.87 2.91 6.76
CA GLU A 648 1.93 4.29 7.24
C GLU A 648 3.31 4.64 7.77
N ASN A 649 3.90 3.74 8.56
CA ASN A 649 5.28 3.88 9.05
C ASN A 649 6.28 3.99 7.91
N SER A 650 6.15 3.13 6.91
CA SER A 650 7.01 3.12 5.73
C SER A 650 6.84 4.39 4.90
N LEU A 651 5.60 4.85 4.73
CA LEU A 651 5.30 6.10 4.03
C LEU A 651 5.89 7.31 4.77
N SER A 652 5.78 7.36 6.11
CA SER A 652 6.36 8.41 6.94
C SER A 652 7.89 8.45 6.83
N MET A 653 8.53 7.28 6.84
CA MET A 653 9.98 7.16 6.65
C MET A 653 10.40 7.66 5.27
N LEU A 654 9.69 7.27 4.22
CA LEU A 654 9.96 7.75 2.85
C LEU A 654 9.78 9.25 2.72
N LEU A 655 8.68 9.81 3.26
CA LEU A 655 8.45 11.26 3.28
C LEU A 655 9.58 12.00 4.00
N SER A 656 10.07 11.47 5.11
CA SER A 656 11.18 12.05 5.87
C SER A 656 12.47 12.11 5.04
N ILE A 657 12.82 11.00 4.37
CA ILE A 657 13.99 10.91 3.50
C ILE A 657 13.87 11.89 2.33
N VAL A 658 12.71 11.90 1.67
CA VAL A 658 12.46 12.79 0.51
C VAL A 658 12.48 14.26 0.92
N SER A 659 11.88 14.60 2.07
CA SER A 659 11.93 15.98 2.61
C SER A 659 13.35 16.43 2.86
N PHE A 660 14.18 15.59 3.48
CA PHE A 660 15.60 15.88 3.66
C PHE A 660 16.34 16.13 2.34
N ILE A 661 16.06 15.28 1.35
CA ILE A 661 16.66 15.41 0.01
C ILE A 661 16.22 16.71 -0.68
N CYS A 662 14.92 17.05 -0.62
CA CYS A 662 14.40 18.29 -1.22
C CYS A 662 15.00 19.53 -0.56
N ILE A 663 15.17 19.51 0.77
CA ILE A 663 15.88 20.59 1.50
C ILE A 663 17.34 20.70 0.99
N ALA A 664 18.04 19.58 0.90
CA ALA A 664 19.42 19.57 0.41
C ALA A 664 19.52 20.15 -1.01
N ILE A 665 18.62 19.74 -1.93
CA ILE A 665 18.55 20.27 -3.30
C ILE A 665 18.27 21.79 -3.29
N ALA A 666 17.34 22.26 -2.47
CA ALA A 666 17.00 23.68 -2.35
C ALA A 666 18.19 24.52 -1.80
N VAL A 667 18.85 24.02 -0.75
CA VAL A 667 20.06 24.67 -0.19
C VAL A 667 21.15 24.75 -1.24
N PHE A 668 21.37 23.69 -2.00
CA PHE A 668 22.35 23.69 -3.09
C PHE A 668 21.95 24.62 -4.24
N GLY A 669 20.66 24.75 -4.55
CA GLY A 669 20.14 25.73 -5.50
C GLY A 669 20.48 27.16 -5.06
N ILE A 670 20.20 27.50 -3.80
CA ILE A 670 20.52 28.80 -3.20
C ILE A 670 22.04 29.04 -3.20
N PHE A 671 22.85 28.05 -2.80
CA PHE A 671 24.30 28.14 -2.83
C PHE A 671 24.84 28.47 -4.21
N SER A 672 24.32 27.82 -5.24
CA SER A 672 24.68 28.12 -6.64
C SER A 672 24.37 29.59 -7.04
N LEU A 673 23.23 30.09 -6.55
CA LEU A 673 22.73 31.44 -6.73
C LEU A 673 23.68 32.46 -6.10
N VAL A 674 23.97 32.25 -4.84
CA VAL A 674 24.87 33.14 -4.08
C VAL A 674 26.25 33.16 -4.71
N THR A 675 26.79 32.01 -5.12
CA THR A 675 28.07 31.90 -5.80
C THR A 675 28.09 32.73 -7.11
N LEU A 676 27.03 32.61 -7.93
CA LEU A 676 26.91 33.40 -9.15
C LEU A 676 26.86 34.92 -8.88
N SER A 677 26.07 35.33 -7.89
CA SER A 677 25.99 36.75 -7.49
C SER A 677 27.33 37.29 -7.00
N CYS A 678 28.02 36.51 -6.18
CA CYS A 678 29.35 36.86 -5.69
C CYS A 678 30.36 37.03 -6.85
N GLU A 679 30.34 36.12 -7.84
CA GLU A 679 31.21 36.24 -9.02
C GLU A 679 30.86 37.42 -9.90
N GLN A 680 29.59 37.72 -10.11
CA GLN A 680 29.17 38.89 -10.88
C GLN A 680 29.61 40.22 -10.25
N ARG A 681 29.60 40.27 -8.91
CA ARG A 681 29.97 41.46 -8.11
C ARG A 681 31.39 41.40 -7.55
N ARG A 682 32.24 40.53 -8.10
CA ARG A 682 33.59 40.29 -7.57
C ARG A 682 34.40 41.58 -7.43
N LYS A 683 34.30 42.52 -8.39
CA LYS A 683 34.98 43.82 -8.34
C LYS A 683 34.42 44.70 -7.22
N GLU A 684 33.10 44.77 -7.05
CA GLU A 684 32.42 45.50 -5.98
C GLU A 684 32.82 44.97 -4.59
N ILE A 685 32.75 43.62 -4.44
CA ILE A 685 33.18 42.94 -3.22
C ILE A 685 34.65 43.21 -2.89
N ALA A 686 35.53 43.18 -3.90
CA ALA A 686 36.97 43.49 -3.75
C ALA A 686 37.20 44.93 -3.30
N ILE A 687 36.53 45.90 -3.93
CA ILE A 687 36.62 47.31 -3.54
C ILE A 687 36.14 47.52 -2.10
N ARG A 688 35.01 46.94 -1.70
CA ARG A 688 34.47 47.05 -0.34
C ARG A 688 35.39 46.40 0.69
N LYS A 689 36.02 45.26 0.34
CA LYS A 689 36.96 44.56 1.20
C LYS A 689 38.25 45.34 1.41
N VAL A 690 38.75 45.98 0.36
CA VAL A 690 39.92 46.90 0.45
C VAL A 690 39.56 48.11 1.30
N ASN A 691 38.33 48.61 1.28
CA ASN A 691 37.84 49.71 2.11
C ASN A 691 37.44 49.27 3.54
N GLY A 692 37.85 48.08 3.98
CA GLY A 692 37.71 47.64 5.35
C GLY A 692 36.39 46.95 5.71
N ALA A 693 35.54 46.62 4.72
CA ALA A 693 34.29 45.88 5.02
C ALA A 693 34.58 44.44 5.47
N SER A 694 34.00 44.06 6.59
CA SER A 694 34.10 42.70 7.09
C SER A 694 33.26 41.72 6.22
N ILE A 695 33.56 40.41 6.31
CA ILE A 695 32.82 39.37 5.63
C ILE A 695 31.36 39.43 6.07
N GLY A 696 31.08 39.61 7.38
CA GLY A 696 29.74 39.73 7.92
C GLY A 696 28.95 40.90 7.36
N THR A 697 29.58 42.06 7.15
CA THR A 697 28.94 43.23 6.55
C THR A 697 28.56 42.98 5.07
N ILE A 698 29.40 42.27 4.34
CA ILE A 698 29.14 41.90 2.95
C ILE A 698 28.02 40.87 2.88
N LEU A 699 28.03 39.84 3.74
CA LEU A 699 26.97 38.85 3.83
C LEU A 699 25.63 39.47 4.22
N ASN A 700 25.60 40.36 5.20
CA ASN A 700 24.37 41.06 5.63
C ASN A 700 23.77 41.91 4.51
N LEU A 701 24.60 42.55 3.72
CA LEU A 701 24.17 43.31 2.55
C LEU A 701 23.48 42.44 1.53
N PHE A 702 24.07 41.27 1.21
CA PHE A 702 23.47 40.29 0.32
C PHE A 702 22.18 39.73 0.89
N PHE A 703 22.17 39.35 2.18
CA PHE A 703 20.97 38.88 2.86
C PHE A 703 19.84 39.90 2.81
N LYS A 704 20.13 41.16 3.12
CA LYS A 704 19.16 42.23 3.11
C LYS A 704 18.60 42.51 1.71
N GLU A 705 19.44 42.43 0.67
CA GLU A 705 19.03 42.62 -0.72
C GLU A 705 18.14 41.45 -1.21
N TYR A 706 18.42 40.23 -0.76
CA TYR A 706 17.58 39.08 -1.09
C TYR A 706 16.23 39.06 -0.31
N LEU A 707 16.21 39.46 0.94
CA LEU A 707 14.99 39.58 1.77
C LEU A 707 14.11 40.75 1.30
N LEU A 708 14.65 41.96 1.13
CA LEU A 708 13.89 43.12 0.70
C LEU A 708 13.31 42.99 -0.73
N ARG A 709 14.03 42.31 -1.63
CA ARG A 709 13.47 42.01 -2.96
C ARG A 709 12.35 40.93 -2.93
N SER A 710 12.20 40.16 -1.86
CA SER A 710 11.04 39.29 -1.67
C SER A 710 9.83 40.06 -1.13
N GLU A 711 10.04 41.13 -0.33
CA GLU A 711 8.97 41.94 0.23
C GLU A 711 8.35 42.92 -0.77
N GLU A 712 9.14 43.49 -1.69
CA GLU A 712 8.63 44.41 -2.75
C GLU A 712 7.60 43.74 -3.68
N HIS A 713 7.65 42.41 -3.85
CA HIS A 713 6.69 41.69 -4.69
C HIS A 713 5.45 41.15 -3.95
N THR A 714 5.43 41.16 -2.62
CA THR A 714 4.23 40.86 -1.84
C THR A 714 3.33 42.05 -1.63
N SER A 715 3.79 43.26 -1.89
CA SER A 715 2.98 44.48 -1.79
C SER A 715 2.34 44.92 -3.13
N GLU A 716 2.60 44.19 -4.25
CA GLU A 716 1.99 44.43 -5.58
C GLU A 716 1.00 43.35 -6.00
N LEU A 717 0.65 42.42 -5.13
CA LEU A 717 -0.47 41.47 -5.24
C LEU A 717 -1.52 41.83 -4.18
#